data_25bb6e53f32c3148bad9a75238a6c39d
#
_entry.id   25bb6e53f32c3148bad9a75238a6c39d
#
_cell.length_a   1.000
_cell.length_b   1.000
_cell.length_c   1.000
_cell.angle_alpha   90.00
_cell.angle_beta   90.00
_cell.angle_gamma   90.00
#
_symmetry.space_group_name_H-M   'P 1'
#
loop_
_entity.id
_entity.type
_entity.pdbx_description
1 polymer ?
#
loop_
_entity_poly.entity_id
_entity_poly.type
_entity_poly.pdbx_seq_one_letter_code
_entity_poly.pdbx_strand_id
1 'polypeptide(L)'
;MSIKIALAGNPNCGKTTLFNNLTGSNQYVGNWPGVTVEKKEGKLKGDKDVIIQDLPGIYSLSPYTLEEVVSRTYLVKEKPDAILNIIDGTNIERNLYLTTQLIELGIPVVMAVNMIDLVRKNGDKIDLKKLSAELGCQAVEISALKGEGTEAAAKAAMAAAKAGKAGELPHVFTGSVEHAIAHIEESIQGKVDDRFLRWYAVKLFERDGKVQEELKLSSDLMAHIDQHIKDCEAEMDDDAESIITNQRYAYINGVVDKAVKKKARVEHLTVSDKVDQIVTNRVLALPIFAVVMFLMYSLSMGTSIADGGLAIGTFATDWTNDVLFGEIVPDALGGFLEGIGVAGWLYGLIMDGIVAGVGAVLGFVPQMLVLFFLLSILEDIGYMSRVAFIMDRIFRKFGLSGKSFIPVLVGTGCGVPGVMASRTIENERDRRMTIMTTCFIPCGAKMPIIGLIAGALFGGSSLVAVSAYFIGMAAIICSGIILKKTKLFAGDPAPFVMELPAYHVPAWGNVFRATWERGWSFIKRAGSVILAATVVLWFLQGFGFENGAFGMVEDQDNSVLAAIATKVAWIFAPLGFGNWKATVASVSGLIAKENVVGTFGVLYHFGGEELSENGDEIWNLVAADYTALSAYAFMIFNLLCAPCFAAMGAIKREMNNGKWTAFAIGYMCALAYCSALVVYQLGGIITGELSFNFFTIVAAVILVAFIYLLVRPNKYVNDNEVKIDVSKIK
;
A
#
# COMPACT_ATOMS: atom_id res chain seq x y z
N MET A 1 41.80 -17.18 -0.80
CA MET A 1 40.58 -16.52 -1.38
C MET A 1 39.44 -16.75 -0.41
N SER A 2 38.71 -15.70 -0.06
CA SER A 2 37.53 -15.84 0.81
C SER A 2 36.41 -16.56 0.04
N ILE A 3 35.81 -17.57 0.65
CA ILE A 3 34.66 -18.28 0.09
C ILE A 3 33.41 -17.42 0.27
N LYS A 4 32.66 -17.17 -0.80
CA LYS A 4 31.41 -16.43 -0.77
C LYS A 4 30.22 -17.38 -0.89
N ILE A 5 29.36 -17.42 0.11
CA ILE A 5 28.13 -18.22 0.11
C ILE A 5 26.92 -17.28 0.07
N ALA A 6 26.07 -17.45 -0.93
CA ALA A 6 24.79 -16.73 -1.01
C ALA A 6 23.72 -17.49 -0.19
N LEU A 7 23.05 -16.80 0.73
CA LEU A 7 21.89 -17.33 1.45
C LEU A 7 20.63 -16.91 0.71
N ALA A 8 19.95 -17.87 0.09
CA ALA A 8 18.72 -17.67 -0.67
C ALA A 8 17.53 -18.38 -0.01
N GLY A 9 16.31 -17.97 -0.32
CA GLY A 9 15.09 -18.63 0.15
C GLY A 9 13.86 -17.73 0.05
N ASN A 10 12.71 -18.34 0.18
CA ASN A 10 11.44 -17.65 0.11
C ASN A 10 11.26 -16.70 1.32
N PRO A 11 10.40 -15.65 1.20
CA PRO A 11 9.97 -14.90 2.37
C PRO A 11 9.42 -15.83 3.47
N ASN A 12 9.71 -15.51 4.72
CA ASN A 12 9.25 -16.22 5.92
C ASN A 12 9.77 -17.68 6.11
N CYS A 13 10.67 -18.19 5.27
CA CYS A 13 11.27 -19.51 5.45
C CYS A 13 12.28 -19.61 6.63
N GLY A 14 12.53 -18.50 7.35
CA GLY A 14 13.48 -18.43 8.47
C GLY A 14 14.90 -18.00 8.08
N LYS A 15 15.08 -17.38 6.91
CA LYS A 15 16.36 -16.96 6.35
C LYS A 15 17.16 -16.04 7.27
N THR A 16 16.55 -14.97 7.78
CA THR A 16 17.18 -14.01 8.70
C THR A 16 17.60 -14.68 10.02
N THR A 17 16.79 -15.63 10.52
CA THR A 17 17.13 -16.40 11.73
C THR A 17 18.36 -17.26 11.49
N LEU A 18 18.42 -17.96 10.36
CA LEU A 18 19.58 -18.77 9.98
C LEU A 18 20.83 -17.88 9.81
N PHE A 19 20.72 -16.75 9.11
CA PHE A 19 21.81 -15.80 8.92
C PHE A 19 22.40 -15.32 10.26
N ASN A 20 21.54 -14.94 11.22
CA ASN A 20 21.94 -14.52 12.55
C ASN A 20 22.62 -15.64 13.35
N ASN A 21 22.15 -16.87 13.21
CA ASN A 21 22.77 -18.04 13.85
C ASN A 21 24.19 -18.29 13.31
N LEU A 22 24.38 -18.16 12.00
CA LEU A 22 25.64 -18.43 11.34
C LEU A 22 26.68 -17.32 11.51
N THR A 23 26.25 -16.05 11.54
CA THR A 23 27.17 -14.89 11.56
C THR A 23 27.30 -14.23 12.93
N GLY A 24 26.27 -14.30 13.79
CA GLY A 24 26.26 -13.64 15.10
C GLY A 24 26.30 -12.11 14.99
N SER A 25 27.18 -11.47 15.78
CA SER A 25 27.33 -10.00 15.81
C SER A 25 28.23 -9.44 14.70
N ASN A 26 28.89 -10.29 13.92
CA ASN A 26 29.81 -9.88 12.87
C ASN A 26 29.09 -9.64 11.53
N GLN A 27 28.19 -8.66 11.50
CA GLN A 27 27.36 -8.34 10.34
C GLN A 27 27.62 -6.92 9.86
N TYR A 28 27.60 -6.74 8.55
CA TYR A 28 27.49 -5.44 7.90
C TYR A 28 26.10 -5.29 7.32
N VAL A 29 25.43 -4.21 7.67
CA VAL A 29 24.09 -3.88 7.18
C VAL A 29 24.17 -2.56 6.41
N GLY A 30 23.67 -2.57 5.19
CA GLY A 30 23.60 -1.40 4.30
C GLY A 30 22.47 -1.59 3.29
N ASN A 31 22.47 -0.79 2.23
CA ASN A 31 21.56 -0.99 1.11
C ASN A 31 22.33 -1.48 -0.11
N TRP A 32 21.67 -2.24 -0.96
CA TRP A 32 22.24 -2.56 -2.27
C TRP A 32 22.42 -1.27 -3.08
N PRO A 33 23.54 -1.11 -3.80
CA PRO A 33 23.82 0.12 -4.53
C PRO A 33 22.71 0.51 -5.50
N GLY A 34 22.23 1.75 -5.39
CA GLY A 34 21.21 2.32 -6.28
C GLY A 34 19.76 1.92 -6.00
N VAL A 35 19.50 1.12 -4.96
CA VAL A 35 18.16 0.67 -4.56
C VAL A 35 17.95 0.75 -3.05
N THR A 36 16.70 0.73 -2.61
CA THR A 36 16.31 0.79 -1.19
C THR A 36 16.26 -0.59 -0.52
N VAL A 37 16.75 -1.63 -1.19
CA VAL A 37 16.75 -3.01 -0.69
C VAL A 37 17.94 -3.18 0.27
N GLU A 38 17.67 -3.78 1.44
CA GLU A 38 18.68 -4.00 2.48
C GLU A 38 19.70 -5.07 2.05
N LYS A 39 20.99 -4.78 2.24
CA LYS A 39 22.11 -5.70 2.03
C LYS A 39 22.68 -6.12 3.37
N LYS A 40 22.74 -7.42 3.65
CA LYS A 40 23.35 -7.98 4.85
C LYS A 40 24.46 -8.95 4.46
N GLU A 41 25.64 -8.68 4.98
CA GLU A 41 26.82 -9.50 4.78
C GLU A 41 27.44 -9.84 6.15
N GLY A 42 27.89 -11.07 6.35
CA GLY A 42 28.48 -11.48 7.61
C GLY A 42 29.53 -12.56 7.43
N LYS A 43 30.48 -12.62 8.37
CA LYS A 43 31.48 -13.67 8.43
C LYS A 43 30.95 -14.85 9.21
N LEU A 44 31.21 -16.06 8.73
CA LEU A 44 30.81 -17.30 9.44
C LEU A 44 31.47 -17.39 10.80
N LYS A 45 30.70 -17.78 11.82
CA LYS A 45 31.26 -18.13 13.14
C LYS A 45 32.23 -19.28 13.00
N GLY A 46 33.44 -19.09 13.50
CA GLY A 46 34.48 -20.15 13.49
C GLY A 46 35.35 -20.16 12.23
N ASP A 47 34.97 -19.49 11.14
CA ASP A 47 35.80 -19.38 9.95
C ASP A 47 35.63 -17.96 9.30
N LYS A 48 36.63 -17.12 9.55
CA LYS A 48 36.60 -15.70 9.08
C LYS A 48 36.85 -15.53 7.58
N ASP A 49 37.26 -16.57 6.90
CA ASP A 49 37.52 -16.59 5.47
C ASP A 49 36.26 -16.90 4.65
N VAL A 50 35.18 -17.28 5.34
CA VAL A 50 33.87 -17.53 4.72
C VAL A 50 32.93 -16.36 4.96
N ILE A 51 32.44 -15.78 3.86
CA ILE A 51 31.50 -14.66 3.84
C ILE A 51 30.12 -15.19 3.44
N ILE A 52 29.12 -14.90 4.25
CA ILE A 52 27.72 -15.21 3.96
C ILE A 52 27.04 -13.92 3.53
N GLN A 53 26.49 -13.90 2.31
CA GLN A 53 25.68 -12.82 1.78
C GLN A 53 24.21 -13.18 1.90
N ASP A 54 23.45 -12.45 2.73
CA ASP A 54 22.00 -12.59 2.82
C ASP A 54 21.35 -11.93 1.61
N LEU A 55 20.65 -12.70 0.78
CA LEU A 55 19.86 -12.19 -0.32
C LEU A 55 18.45 -11.82 0.16
N PRO A 56 17.76 -10.88 -0.46
CA PRO A 56 16.35 -10.64 -0.22
C PRO A 56 15.52 -11.92 -0.35
N GLY A 57 14.41 -12.02 0.41
CA GLY A 57 13.48 -13.13 0.26
C GLY A 57 12.73 -13.02 -1.06
N ILE A 58 12.82 -14.06 -1.89
CA ILE A 58 12.25 -14.09 -3.24
C ILE A 58 11.48 -15.39 -3.48
N TYR A 59 10.50 -15.34 -4.37
CA TYR A 59 9.77 -16.53 -4.79
C TYR A 59 10.27 -17.09 -6.12
N SER A 60 10.86 -16.23 -6.95
CA SER A 60 11.42 -16.60 -8.24
C SER A 60 12.62 -15.70 -8.60
N LEU A 61 13.34 -16.08 -9.66
CA LEU A 61 14.39 -15.25 -10.28
C LEU A 61 13.86 -14.41 -11.46
N SER A 62 12.55 -14.28 -11.57
CA SER A 62 11.91 -13.41 -12.59
C SER A 62 11.94 -11.94 -12.13
N PRO A 63 12.05 -10.95 -13.06
CA PRO A 63 12.34 -9.56 -12.70
C PRO A 63 11.09 -8.75 -12.32
N TYR A 64 10.18 -9.31 -11.52
CA TYR A 64 8.92 -8.64 -11.15
C TYR A 64 9.07 -7.67 -9.97
N THR A 65 9.95 -7.97 -9.01
CA THR A 65 10.20 -7.13 -7.84
C THR A 65 11.65 -6.64 -7.80
N LEU A 66 11.91 -5.59 -7.01
CA LEU A 66 13.28 -5.08 -6.80
C LEU A 66 14.17 -6.12 -6.15
N GLU A 67 13.61 -6.85 -5.20
CA GLU A 67 14.25 -7.93 -4.45
C GLU A 67 14.69 -9.06 -5.38
N GLU A 68 13.84 -9.46 -6.31
CA GLU A 68 14.14 -10.50 -7.31
C GLU A 68 15.22 -10.04 -8.29
N VAL A 69 15.14 -8.78 -8.76
CA VAL A 69 16.16 -8.21 -9.63
C VAL A 69 17.52 -8.14 -8.94
N VAL A 70 17.57 -7.72 -7.68
CA VAL A 70 18.80 -7.64 -6.87
C VAL A 70 19.40 -9.02 -6.67
N SER A 71 18.59 -9.99 -6.24
CA SER A 71 19.03 -11.37 -5.99
C SER A 71 19.56 -12.04 -7.26
N ARG A 72 18.82 -11.92 -8.37
CA ARG A 72 19.23 -12.40 -9.69
C ARG A 72 20.54 -11.76 -10.14
N THR A 73 20.64 -10.43 -10.07
CA THR A 73 21.83 -9.71 -10.51
C THR A 73 23.06 -10.14 -9.71
N TYR A 74 22.91 -10.32 -8.40
CA TYR A 74 23.98 -10.81 -7.56
C TYR A 74 24.44 -12.21 -7.96
N LEU A 75 23.50 -13.16 -8.11
CA LEU A 75 23.81 -14.54 -8.45
C LEU A 75 24.49 -14.69 -9.81
N VAL A 76 24.03 -13.94 -10.83
CA VAL A 76 24.57 -14.02 -12.18
C VAL A 76 25.89 -13.25 -12.34
N LYS A 77 26.04 -12.06 -11.73
CA LYS A 77 27.24 -11.19 -11.90
C LYS A 77 28.34 -11.46 -10.90
N GLU A 78 28.01 -11.56 -9.59
CA GLU A 78 29.02 -11.79 -8.54
C GLU A 78 29.43 -13.23 -8.41
N LYS A 79 28.64 -14.18 -8.96
CA LYS A 79 28.95 -15.61 -9.06
C LYS A 79 29.47 -16.17 -7.74
N PRO A 80 28.65 -16.28 -6.69
CA PRO A 80 29.08 -16.86 -5.41
C PRO A 80 29.57 -18.29 -5.60
N ASP A 81 30.47 -18.74 -4.69
CA ASP A 81 31.06 -20.09 -4.77
C ASP A 81 30.04 -21.20 -4.46
N ALA A 82 29.00 -20.90 -3.67
CA ALA A 82 27.87 -21.79 -3.41
C ALA A 82 26.62 -20.99 -3.01
N ILE A 83 25.47 -21.64 -3.12
CA ILE A 83 24.18 -21.15 -2.66
C ILE A 83 23.69 -22.03 -1.54
N LEU A 84 23.40 -21.46 -0.36
CA LEU A 84 22.68 -22.12 0.73
C LEU A 84 21.20 -21.69 0.61
N ASN A 85 20.38 -22.57 0.08
CA ASN A 85 18.97 -22.32 -0.12
C ASN A 85 18.16 -22.83 1.06
N ILE A 86 17.50 -21.95 1.80
CA ILE A 86 16.65 -22.32 2.92
C ILE A 86 15.21 -22.55 2.45
N ILE A 87 14.67 -23.70 2.83
CA ILE A 87 13.36 -24.22 2.41
C ILE A 87 12.49 -24.41 3.64
N ASP A 88 11.26 -23.90 3.60
CA ASP A 88 10.24 -24.22 4.60
C ASP A 88 9.73 -25.65 4.39
N GLY A 89 10.07 -26.56 5.29
CA GLY A 89 9.66 -27.96 5.24
C GLY A 89 8.15 -28.18 5.42
N THR A 90 7.42 -27.18 5.94
CA THR A 90 5.96 -27.28 6.09
C THR A 90 5.23 -26.95 4.78
N ASN A 91 5.89 -26.18 3.88
CA ASN A 91 5.38 -25.74 2.57
C ASN A 91 6.41 -26.03 1.46
N ILE A 92 6.88 -27.27 1.41
CA ILE A 92 8.03 -27.65 0.59
C ILE A 92 7.80 -27.44 -0.91
N GLU A 93 6.61 -27.74 -1.42
CA GLU A 93 6.25 -27.66 -2.84
C GLU A 93 6.55 -26.26 -3.41
N ARG A 94 6.12 -25.24 -2.71
CA ARG A 94 6.31 -23.85 -3.13
C ARG A 94 7.76 -23.39 -3.06
N ASN A 95 8.48 -23.85 -2.03
CA ASN A 95 9.88 -23.47 -1.84
C ASN A 95 10.77 -24.12 -2.90
N LEU A 96 10.41 -25.32 -3.37
CA LEU A 96 11.12 -26.01 -4.44
C LEU A 96 11.05 -25.27 -5.79
N TYR A 97 10.07 -24.41 -6.02
CA TYR A 97 9.98 -23.60 -7.24
C TYR A 97 11.22 -22.68 -7.40
N LEU A 98 11.61 -21.97 -6.34
CA LEU A 98 12.87 -21.21 -6.35
C LEU A 98 14.09 -22.13 -6.45
N THR A 99 14.06 -23.28 -5.75
CA THR A 99 15.16 -24.24 -5.76
C THR A 99 15.49 -24.72 -7.17
N THR A 100 14.48 -25.07 -7.98
CA THR A 100 14.71 -25.49 -9.38
C THR A 100 15.39 -24.41 -10.22
N GLN A 101 15.04 -23.14 -10.02
CA GLN A 101 15.66 -22.01 -10.73
C GLN A 101 17.10 -21.75 -10.25
N LEU A 102 17.39 -21.94 -8.94
CA LEU A 102 18.74 -21.78 -8.41
C LEU A 102 19.70 -22.87 -8.93
N ILE A 103 19.21 -24.09 -9.08
CA ILE A 103 20.00 -25.20 -9.63
C ILE A 103 20.35 -24.94 -11.11
N GLU A 104 19.43 -24.39 -11.88
CA GLU A 104 19.65 -24.04 -13.31
C GLU A 104 20.75 -23.02 -13.54
N LEU A 105 21.13 -22.23 -12.51
CA LEU A 105 22.27 -21.31 -12.59
C LEU A 105 23.64 -22.03 -12.65
N GLY A 106 23.69 -23.35 -12.45
CA GLY A 106 24.95 -24.09 -12.47
C GLY A 106 25.93 -23.73 -11.34
N ILE A 107 25.44 -23.06 -10.29
CA ILE A 107 26.18 -22.78 -9.05
C ILE A 107 25.88 -23.93 -8.07
N PRO A 108 26.87 -24.44 -7.31
CA PRO A 108 26.62 -25.45 -6.28
C PRO A 108 25.52 -25.02 -5.29
N VAL A 109 24.44 -25.79 -5.15
CA VAL A 109 23.33 -25.51 -4.26
C VAL A 109 23.28 -26.54 -3.13
N VAL A 110 23.06 -26.07 -1.90
CA VAL A 110 22.74 -26.90 -0.74
C VAL A 110 21.39 -26.47 -0.19
N MET A 111 20.47 -27.42 -0.06
CA MET A 111 19.14 -27.20 0.51
C MET A 111 19.17 -27.34 2.05
N ALA A 112 18.79 -26.30 2.75
CA ALA A 112 18.57 -26.34 4.20
C ALA A 112 17.06 -26.42 4.48
N VAL A 113 16.55 -27.63 4.75
CA VAL A 113 15.12 -27.85 5.04
C VAL A 113 14.84 -27.44 6.47
N ASN A 114 14.24 -26.27 6.62
CA ASN A 114 13.94 -25.63 7.90
C ASN A 114 12.58 -26.05 8.45
N MET A 115 12.32 -25.67 9.70
CA MET A 115 11.09 -25.98 10.44
C MET A 115 10.83 -27.47 10.58
N ILE A 116 11.91 -28.28 10.61
CA ILE A 116 11.80 -29.72 10.71
C ILE A 116 11.13 -30.19 12.02
N ASP A 117 11.23 -29.39 13.06
CA ASP A 117 10.54 -29.60 14.32
C ASP A 117 9.02 -29.49 14.16
N LEU A 118 8.52 -28.59 13.34
CA LEU A 118 7.10 -28.48 12.99
C LEU A 118 6.66 -29.64 12.09
N VAL A 119 7.47 -30.02 11.10
CA VAL A 119 7.21 -31.17 10.23
C VAL A 119 7.04 -32.44 11.07
N ARG A 120 7.98 -32.69 12.01
CA ARG A 120 7.93 -33.83 12.93
C ARG A 120 6.72 -33.76 13.87
N LYS A 121 6.40 -32.57 14.39
CA LYS A 121 5.21 -32.35 15.25
C LYS A 121 3.90 -32.64 14.49
N ASN A 122 3.84 -32.32 13.21
CA ASN A 122 2.70 -32.63 12.35
C ASN A 122 2.61 -34.13 12.00
N GLY A 123 3.68 -34.90 12.25
CA GLY A 123 3.79 -36.32 11.95
C GLY A 123 4.16 -36.60 10.50
N ASP A 124 4.55 -35.57 9.74
CA ASP A 124 5.03 -35.68 8.37
C ASP A 124 6.50 -36.12 8.35
N LYS A 125 6.92 -36.78 7.27
CA LYS A 125 8.29 -37.25 7.09
C LYS A 125 8.82 -36.82 5.72
N ILE A 126 9.98 -36.17 5.71
CA ILE A 126 10.69 -35.77 4.50
C ILE A 126 11.89 -36.69 4.36
N ASP A 127 11.97 -37.40 3.23
CA ASP A 127 13.12 -38.25 2.89
C ASP A 127 14.16 -37.39 2.14
N LEU A 128 15.13 -36.85 2.90
CA LEU A 128 16.17 -35.98 2.35
C LEU A 128 17.06 -36.68 1.31
N LYS A 129 17.24 -38.01 1.40
CA LYS A 129 18.06 -38.75 0.44
C LYS A 129 17.37 -38.78 -0.91
N LYS A 130 16.05 -39.03 -0.93
CA LYS A 130 15.27 -39.00 -2.16
C LYS A 130 15.19 -37.59 -2.71
N LEU A 131 14.93 -36.61 -1.83
CA LEU A 131 14.88 -35.18 -2.24
C LEU A 131 16.20 -34.75 -2.88
N SER A 132 17.35 -35.15 -2.29
CA SER A 132 18.68 -34.86 -2.84
C SER A 132 18.93 -35.54 -4.18
N ALA A 133 18.47 -36.79 -4.33
CA ALA A 133 18.65 -37.55 -5.59
C ALA A 133 17.81 -37.00 -6.72
N GLU A 134 16.55 -36.62 -6.47
CA GLU A 134 15.67 -36.07 -7.50
C GLU A 134 16.10 -34.65 -7.94
N LEU A 135 16.62 -33.83 -7.03
CA LEU A 135 17.02 -32.45 -7.32
C LEU A 135 18.51 -32.28 -7.64
N GLY A 136 19.30 -33.32 -7.53
CA GLY A 136 20.74 -33.27 -7.84
C GLY A 136 21.57 -32.41 -6.88
N CYS A 137 21.07 -32.05 -5.69
CA CYS A 137 21.76 -31.22 -4.72
C CYS A 137 21.57 -31.72 -3.29
N GLN A 138 22.57 -31.50 -2.43
CA GLN A 138 22.56 -31.99 -1.05
C GLN A 138 21.47 -31.29 -0.22
N ALA A 139 20.70 -32.08 0.57
CA ALA A 139 19.70 -31.59 1.51
C ALA A 139 20.13 -31.88 2.96
N VAL A 140 19.91 -30.89 3.85
CA VAL A 140 20.22 -30.95 5.28
C VAL A 140 19.01 -30.51 6.10
N GLU A 141 18.65 -31.24 7.14
CA GLU A 141 17.60 -30.83 8.09
C GLU A 141 18.10 -29.73 9.02
N ILE A 142 17.28 -28.69 9.22
CA ILE A 142 17.57 -27.64 10.19
C ILE A 142 16.32 -27.20 10.95
N SER A 143 16.53 -26.67 12.17
CA SER A 143 15.58 -25.81 12.85
C SER A 143 16.31 -24.52 13.20
N ALA A 144 16.16 -23.49 12.36
CA ALA A 144 16.86 -22.22 12.55
C ALA A 144 16.47 -21.56 13.88
N LEU A 145 15.21 -21.71 14.32
CA LEU A 145 14.74 -21.16 15.59
C LEU A 145 15.44 -21.81 16.80
N LYS A 146 15.69 -23.10 16.75
CA LYS A 146 16.36 -23.85 17.82
C LYS A 146 17.89 -23.93 17.66
N GLY A 147 18.40 -23.48 16.51
CA GLY A 147 19.82 -23.59 16.15
C GLY A 147 20.28 -25.02 15.77
N GLU A 148 19.34 -25.98 15.65
CA GLU A 148 19.65 -27.36 15.31
C GLU A 148 20.03 -27.50 13.83
N GLY A 149 21.10 -28.23 13.50
CA GLY A 149 21.52 -28.51 12.12
C GLY A 149 22.15 -27.33 11.36
N THR A 150 22.16 -26.11 11.91
CA THR A 150 22.66 -24.92 11.24
C THR A 150 24.15 -24.99 10.88
N GLU A 151 25.00 -25.53 11.77
CA GLU A 151 26.40 -25.75 11.48
C GLU A 151 26.65 -26.84 10.42
N ALA A 152 25.80 -27.87 10.38
CA ALA A 152 25.88 -28.91 9.36
C ALA A 152 25.56 -28.35 7.99
N ALA A 153 24.55 -27.48 7.88
CA ALA A 153 24.20 -26.77 6.65
C ALA A 153 25.35 -25.86 6.16
N ALA A 154 26.00 -25.12 7.07
CA ALA A 154 27.15 -24.29 6.73
C ALA A 154 28.34 -25.13 6.24
N LYS A 155 28.65 -26.25 6.92
CA LYS A 155 29.73 -27.17 6.51
C LYS A 155 29.44 -27.79 5.15
N ALA A 156 28.19 -28.18 4.87
CA ALA A 156 27.77 -28.69 3.56
C ALA A 156 27.94 -27.64 2.46
N ALA A 157 27.54 -26.40 2.72
CA ALA A 157 27.70 -25.30 1.76
C ALA A 157 29.19 -24.97 1.50
N MET A 158 30.03 -25.00 2.53
CA MET A 158 31.48 -24.83 2.35
C MET A 158 32.12 -25.98 1.56
N ALA A 159 31.65 -27.20 1.79
CA ALA A 159 32.13 -28.37 1.04
C ALA A 159 31.73 -28.27 -0.43
N ALA A 160 30.50 -27.86 -0.72
CA ALA A 160 30.00 -27.62 -2.08
C ALA A 160 30.79 -26.51 -2.78
N ALA A 161 31.06 -25.39 -2.07
CA ALA A 161 31.88 -24.30 -2.58
C ALA A 161 33.31 -24.73 -2.92
N LYS A 162 33.95 -25.54 -2.06
CA LYS A 162 35.32 -26.08 -2.30
C LYS A 162 35.34 -27.08 -3.45
N ALA A 163 34.28 -27.85 -3.65
CA ALA A 163 34.16 -28.80 -4.74
C ALA A 163 34.02 -28.09 -6.11
N GLY A 164 33.41 -26.91 -6.11
CA GLY A 164 33.23 -26.05 -7.30
C GLY A 164 32.43 -26.69 -8.45
N LYS A 165 31.77 -27.82 -8.19
CA LYS A 165 30.96 -28.54 -9.18
C LYS A 165 29.49 -28.46 -8.76
N ALA A 166 28.66 -27.97 -9.67
CA ALA A 166 27.20 -28.11 -9.53
C ALA A 166 26.81 -29.60 -9.63
N GLY A 167 25.69 -29.97 -9.00
CA GLY A 167 25.08 -31.26 -9.17
C GLY A 167 24.58 -31.50 -10.61
N GLU A 168 24.11 -32.71 -10.88
CA GLU A 168 23.43 -32.99 -12.14
C GLU A 168 22.14 -32.17 -12.24
N LEU A 169 21.91 -31.57 -13.40
CA LEU A 169 20.68 -30.82 -13.64
C LEU A 169 19.48 -31.77 -13.69
N PRO A 170 18.44 -31.52 -12.91
CA PRO A 170 17.24 -32.34 -12.98
C PRO A 170 16.49 -32.10 -14.30
N HIS A 171 15.83 -33.14 -14.83
CA HIS A 171 14.96 -33.03 -16.00
C HIS A 171 13.62 -32.43 -15.61
N VAL A 172 13.59 -31.11 -15.48
CA VAL A 172 12.40 -30.36 -15.06
C VAL A 172 11.37 -30.27 -16.19
N PHE A 173 11.84 -30.10 -17.42
CA PHE A 173 11.01 -29.95 -18.61
C PHE A 173 10.97 -31.22 -19.44
N THR A 174 9.89 -31.42 -20.22
CA THR A 174 9.68 -32.63 -21.01
C THR A 174 9.06 -32.29 -22.34
N GLY A 175 9.15 -33.24 -23.31
CA GLY A 175 8.49 -33.14 -24.62
C GLY A 175 8.97 -31.97 -25.47
N SER A 176 8.04 -31.29 -26.12
CA SER A 176 8.29 -30.15 -27.03
C SER A 176 8.99 -28.98 -26.34
N VAL A 177 8.72 -28.75 -25.02
CA VAL A 177 9.34 -27.67 -24.23
C VAL A 177 10.84 -27.93 -24.08
N GLU A 178 11.23 -29.16 -23.70
CA GLU A 178 12.65 -29.53 -23.56
C GLU A 178 13.37 -29.42 -24.91
N HIS A 179 12.71 -29.86 -25.99
CA HIS A 179 13.26 -29.76 -27.35
C HIS A 179 13.47 -28.29 -27.77
N ALA A 180 12.50 -27.42 -27.52
CA ALA A 180 12.64 -25.97 -27.80
C ALA A 180 13.75 -25.33 -26.99
N ILE A 181 13.87 -25.64 -25.68
CA ILE A 181 14.92 -25.13 -24.82
C ILE A 181 16.31 -25.60 -25.32
N ALA A 182 16.45 -26.88 -25.72
CA ALA A 182 17.70 -27.40 -26.27
C ALA A 182 18.13 -26.66 -27.55
N HIS A 183 17.21 -26.36 -28.47
CA HIS A 183 17.51 -25.54 -29.65
C HIS A 183 17.91 -24.09 -29.31
N ILE A 184 17.32 -23.53 -28.27
CA ILE A 184 17.72 -22.21 -27.77
C ILE A 184 19.14 -22.28 -27.19
N GLU A 185 19.48 -23.33 -26.40
CA GLU A 185 20.82 -23.54 -25.87
C GLU A 185 21.86 -23.59 -26.99
N GLU A 186 21.62 -24.40 -28.03
CA GLU A 186 22.50 -24.48 -29.22
C GLU A 186 22.67 -23.10 -29.86
N SER A 187 21.60 -22.33 -29.98
CA SER A 187 21.59 -21.02 -30.63
C SER A 187 22.39 -19.97 -29.89
N ILE A 188 22.50 -20.07 -28.55
CA ILE A 188 23.24 -19.11 -27.68
C ILE A 188 24.59 -19.66 -27.22
N GLN A 189 24.95 -20.89 -27.57
CA GLN A 189 26.23 -21.49 -27.18
C GLN A 189 27.40 -20.63 -27.65
N GLY A 190 28.39 -20.46 -26.78
CA GLY A 190 29.55 -19.57 -27.03
C GLY A 190 29.28 -18.07 -26.90
N LYS A 191 28.04 -17.66 -26.69
CA LYS A 191 27.68 -16.23 -26.40
C LYS A 191 27.51 -15.95 -24.92
N VAL A 192 27.31 -16.98 -24.13
CA VAL A 192 27.15 -16.94 -22.68
C VAL A 192 28.12 -17.88 -22.01
N ASP A 193 28.35 -17.72 -20.70
CA ASP A 193 29.13 -18.66 -19.91
C ASP A 193 28.38 -20.01 -19.84
N ASP A 194 29.05 -21.10 -20.13
CA ASP A 194 28.46 -22.46 -20.20
C ASP A 194 27.72 -22.87 -18.94
N ARG A 195 28.11 -22.31 -17.76
CA ARG A 195 27.40 -22.54 -16.50
C ARG A 195 25.96 -22.03 -16.50
N PHE A 196 25.72 -20.92 -17.17
CA PHE A 196 24.42 -20.24 -17.18
C PHE A 196 23.63 -20.55 -18.45
N LEU A 197 24.15 -21.40 -19.36
CA LEU A 197 23.56 -21.66 -20.66
C LEU A 197 22.10 -22.09 -20.53
N ARG A 198 21.83 -23.06 -19.67
CA ARG A 198 20.47 -23.57 -19.40
C ARG A 198 19.56 -22.47 -18.88
N TRP A 199 20.02 -21.70 -17.91
CA TRP A 199 19.24 -20.63 -17.33
C TRP A 199 18.89 -19.54 -18.35
N TYR A 200 19.85 -19.13 -19.18
CA TYR A 200 19.60 -18.17 -20.26
C TYR A 200 18.61 -18.71 -21.31
N ALA A 201 18.69 -19.97 -21.66
CA ALA A 201 17.78 -20.59 -22.63
C ALA A 201 16.34 -20.61 -22.08
N VAL A 202 16.14 -21.01 -20.82
CA VAL A 202 14.81 -20.98 -20.19
C VAL A 202 14.27 -19.55 -20.13
N LYS A 203 15.11 -18.56 -19.75
CA LYS A 203 14.68 -17.15 -19.70
C LYS A 203 14.37 -16.55 -21.07
N LEU A 204 15.06 -16.97 -22.11
CA LEU A 204 14.71 -16.59 -23.49
C LEU A 204 13.40 -17.23 -23.92
N PHE A 205 13.14 -18.48 -23.53
CA PHE A 205 11.86 -19.15 -23.77
C PHE A 205 10.71 -18.40 -23.07
N GLU A 206 10.89 -17.96 -21.83
CA GLU A 206 9.94 -17.11 -21.09
C GLU A 206 9.82 -15.68 -21.66
N ARG A 207 10.55 -15.34 -22.71
CA ARG A 207 10.63 -13.98 -23.30
C ARG A 207 11.08 -12.89 -22.31
N ASP A 208 11.97 -13.23 -21.39
CA ASP A 208 12.52 -12.26 -20.41
C ASP A 208 13.24 -11.11 -21.12
N GLY A 209 12.64 -9.90 -21.08
CA GLY A 209 13.16 -8.73 -21.77
C GLY A 209 14.54 -8.31 -21.32
N LYS A 210 14.89 -8.49 -20.03
CA LYS A 210 16.24 -8.14 -19.52
C LYS A 210 17.32 -9.06 -20.06
N VAL A 211 17.00 -10.34 -20.23
CA VAL A 211 17.92 -11.29 -20.88
C VAL A 211 18.11 -10.93 -22.35
N GLN A 212 17.03 -10.57 -23.05
CA GLN A 212 17.11 -10.13 -24.44
C GLN A 212 17.96 -8.87 -24.59
N GLU A 213 17.79 -7.86 -23.71
CA GLU A 213 18.62 -6.64 -23.69
C GLU A 213 20.09 -6.92 -23.34
N GLU A 214 20.35 -7.87 -22.44
CA GLU A 214 21.70 -8.23 -22.01
C GLU A 214 22.48 -8.94 -23.11
N LEU A 215 21.85 -9.92 -23.76
CA LEU A 215 22.48 -10.75 -24.76
C LEU A 215 22.63 -10.05 -26.13
N LYS A 216 21.78 -9.06 -26.42
CA LYS A 216 21.78 -8.30 -27.70
C LYS A 216 21.92 -9.20 -28.92
N LEU A 217 21.13 -10.26 -28.99
CA LEU A 217 21.12 -11.21 -30.11
C LEU A 217 20.71 -10.53 -31.40
N SER A 218 21.18 -11.06 -32.55
CA SER A 218 20.74 -10.54 -33.83
C SER A 218 19.25 -10.78 -34.10
N SER A 219 18.62 -9.91 -34.87
CA SER A 219 17.18 -9.99 -35.16
C SER A 219 16.78 -11.35 -35.78
N ASP A 220 17.66 -11.90 -36.63
CA ASP A 220 17.41 -13.20 -37.31
C ASP A 220 17.42 -14.35 -36.30
N LEU A 221 18.36 -14.31 -35.35
CA LEU A 221 18.43 -15.32 -34.30
C LEU A 221 17.27 -15.22 -33.33
N MET A 222 16.86 -13.99 -32.95
CA MET A 222 15.66 -13.78 -32.13
C MET A 222 14.41 -14.28 -32.85
N ALA A 223 14.27 -14.05 -34.16
CA ALA A 223 13.14 -14.57 -34.94
C ALA A 223 13.14 -16.10 -34.97
N HIS A 224 14.31 -16.75 -35.09
CA HIS A 224 14.44 -18.20 -35.03
C HIS A 224 14.01 -18.76 -33.65
N ILE A 225 14.50 -18.15 -32.54
CA ILE A 225 14.11 -18.52 -31.19
C ILE A 225 12.60 -18.33 -30.98
N ASP A 226 12.05 -17.19 -31.42
CA ASP A 226 10.62 -16.87 -31.26
C ASP A 226 9.73 -17.84 -32.05
N GLN A 227 10.21 -18.40 -33.17
CA GLN A 227 9.48 -19.41 -33.90
C GLN A 227 9.33 -20.70 -33.08
N HIS A 228 10.41 -21.21 -32.47
CA HIS A 228 10.34 -22.39 -31.59
C HIS A 228 9.41 -22.19 -30.40
N ILE A 229 9.42 -20.98 -29.83
CA ILE A 229 8.51 -20.65 -28.72
C ILE A 229 7.07 -20.67 -29.20
N LYS A 230 6.75 -20.03 -30.35
CA LYS A 230 5.39 -20.00 -30.90
C LYS A 230 4.87 -21.37 -31.25
N ASP A 231 5.72 -22.24 -31.80
CA ASP A 231 5.34 -23.62 -32.15
C ASP A 231 4.96 -24.38 -30.86
N CYS A 232 5.70 -24.17 -29.76
CA CYS A 232 5.42 -24.77 -28.47
C CYS A 232 4.15 -24.18 -27.81
N GLU A 233 3.94 -22.87 -27.91
CA GLU A 233 2.72 -22.18 -27.42
C GLU A 233 1.47 -22.68 -28.18
N ALA A 234 1.59 -22.89 -29.49
CA ALA A 234 0.50 -23.40 -30.29
C ALA A 234 0.16 -24.89 -30.00
N GLU A 235 1.17 -25.70 -29.67
CA GLU A 235 0.97 -27.10 -29.26
C GLU A 235 0.35 -27.22 -27.86
N MET A 236 0.77 -26.37 -26.91
CA MET A 236 0.36 -26.44 -25.51
C MET A 236 -0.90 -25.60 -25.21
N ASP A 237 -1.36 -24.77 -26.15
CA ASP A 237 -2.49 -23.84 -26.03
C ASP A 237 -2.36 -22.90 -24.78
N ASP A 238 -1.12 -22.46 -24.51
CA ASP A 238 -0.80 -21.60 -23.37
C ASP A 238 0.38 -20.67 -23.71
N ASP A 239 0.59 -19.61 -22.93
CA ASP A 239 1.75 -18.73 -23.11
C ASP A 239 3.03 -19.35 -22.56
N ALA A 240 4.18 -18.90 -23.06
CA ALA A 240 5.48 -19.47 -22.75
C ALA A 240 5.81 -19.44 -21.24
N GLU A 241 5.42 -18.40 -20.51
CA GLU A 241 5.65 -18.27 -19.07
C GLU A 241 4.79 -19.26 -18.29
N SER A 242 3.52 -19.39 -18.66
CA SER A 242 2.59 -20.36 -18.06
C SER A 242 3.03 -21.80 -18.31
N ILE A 243 3.51 -22.11 -19.53
CA ILE A 243 4.04 -23.42 -19.89
C ILE A 243 5.20 -23.82 -18.97
N ILE A 244 6.20 -22.96 -18.83
CA ILE A 244 7.37 -23.19 -17.96
C ILE A 244 6.92 -23.38 -16.51
N THR A 245 6.01 -22.52 -16.03
CA THR A 245 5.51 -22.58 -14.66
C THR A 245 4.75 -23.89 -14.39
N ASN A 246 3.87 -24.28 -15.29
CA ASN A 246 3.08 -25.51 -15.18
C ASN A 246 3.97 -26.76 -15.18
N GLN A 247 4.98 -26.83 -16.05
CA GLN A 247 5.91 -27.96 -16.07
C GLN A 247 6.80 -28.02 -14.82
N ARG A 248 7.26 -26.88 -14.29
CA ARG A 248 7.99 -26.85 -13.01
C ARG A 248 7.14 -27.40 -11.89
N TYR A 249 5.88 -26.98 -11.76
CA TYR A 249 5.00 -27.48 -10.71
C TYR A 249 4.68 -28.97 -10.90
N ALA A 250 4.48 -29.44 -12.13
CA ALA A 250 4.28 -30.86 -12.41
C ALA A 250 5.49 -31.70 -11.95
N TYR A 251 6.70 -31.23 -12.27
CA TYR A 251 7.94 -31.84 -11.78
C TYR A 251 8.04 -31.84 -10.25
N ILE A 252 7.85 -30.69 -9.63
CA ILE A 252 7.93 -30.50 -8.17
C ILE A 252 6.94 -31.42 -7.45
N ASN A 253 5.70 -31.51 -7.93
CA ASN A 253 4.69 -32.39 -7.35
C ASN A 253 5.16 -33.85 -7.40
N GLY A 254 5.75 -34.30 -8.55
CA GLY A 254 6.32 -35.64 -8.68
C GLY A 254 7.47 -35.90 -7.69
N VAL A 255 8.34 -34.91 -7.44
CA VAL A 255 9.42 -34.99 -6.44
C VAL A 255 8.85 -35.10 -5.02
N VAL A 256 7.86 -34.27 -4.71
CA VAL A 256 7.22 -34.23 -3.38
C VAL A 256 6.49 -35.53 -3.10
N ASP A 257 5.75 -36.08 -4.06
CA ASP A 257 5.06 -37.38 -3.91
C ASP A 257 6.02 -38.51 -3.60
N LYS A 258 7.25 -38.48 -4.15
CA LYS A 258 8.29 -39.47 -3.88
C LYS A 258 9.02 -39.26 -2.55
N ALA A 259 9.29 -38.01 -2.18
CA ALA A 259 10.16 -37.65 -1.07
C ALA A 259 9.42 -37.33 0.23
N VAL A 260 8.16 -36.89 0.18
CA VAL A 260 7.40 -36.44 1.34
C VAL A 260 6.27 -37.41 1.64
N LYS A 261 6.30 -37.99 2.83
CA LYS A 261 5.19 -38.78 3.35
C LYS A 261 4.40 -37.92 4.33
N LYS A 262 3.32 -37.33 3.87
CA LYS A 262 2.35 -36.66 4.73
C LYS A 262 1.63 -37.75 5.52
N LYS A 263 1.56 -37.60 6.85
CA LYS A 263 0.72 -38.48 7.66
C LYS A 263 -0.69 -38.36 7.09
N ALA A 264 -1.29 -39.49 6.68
CA ALA A 264 -2.65 -39.50 6.14
C ALA A 264 -3.56 -38.78 7.17
N ARG A 265 -3.75 -37.48 6.96
CA ARG A 265 -4.83 -36.78 7.58
C ARG A 265 -6.04 -37.36 6.90
N VAL A 266 -6.88 -38.12 7.66
CA VAL A 266 -8.27 -38.31 7.25
C VAL A 266 -8.69 -36.97 6.70
N GLU A 267 -9.32 -36.93 5.54
CA GLU A 267 -9.79 -35.74 4.79
C GLU A 267 -10.68 -34.83 5.63
N HIS A 268 -10.19 -34.39 6.77
CA HIS A 268 -10.77 -33.32 7.52
C HIS A 268 -10.07 -32.04 7.07
N LEU A 269 -10.76 -31.31 6.18
CA LEU A 269 -10.48 -29.90 5.96
C LEU A 269 -10.13 -29.28 7.30
N THR A 270 -8.98 -28.59 7.37
CA THR A 270 -8.63 -27.87 8.60
C THR A 270 -9.74 -26.89 8.94
N VAL A 271 -9.81 -26.44 10.18
CA VAL A 271 -10.80 -25.41 10.56
C VAL A 271 -10.62 -24.18 9.67
N SER A 272 -9.38 -23.83 9.33
CA SER A 272 -9.08 -22.75 8.39
C SER A 272 -9.67 -22.99 7.01
N ASP A 273 -9.52 -24.19 6.45
CA ASP A 273 -10.06 -24.52 5.12
C ASP A 273 -11.59 -24.45 5.09
N LYS A 274 -12.26 -24.91 6.16
CA LYS A 274 -13.72 -24.82 6.29
C LYS A 274 -14.21 -23.38 6.37
N VAL A 275 -13.50 -22.54 7.12
CA VAL A 275 -13.79 -21.10 7.21
C VAL A 275 -13.54 -20.45 5.87
N ASP A 276 -12.44 -20.77 5.19
CA ASP A 276 -12.10 -20.21 3.89
C ASP A 276 -13.12 -20.58 2.80
N GLN A 277 -13.68 -21.79 2.81
CA GLN A 277 -14.77 -22.16 1.89
C GLN A 277 -15.97 -21.22 1.98
N ILE A 278 -16.25 -20.66 3.16
CA ILE A 278 -17.35 -19.71 3.37
C ILE A 278 -16.87 -18.27 3.08
N VAL A 279 -15.77 -17.88 3.67
CA VAL A 279 -15.26 -16.49 3.63
C VAL A 279 -14.74 -16.11 2.26
N THR A 280 -14.14 -17.04 1.50
CA THR A 280 -13.64 -16.81 0.14
C THR A 280 -14.63 -17.23 -0.95
N ASN A 281 -15.84 -17.64 -0.58
CA ASN A 281 -16.89 -18.02 -1.51
C ASN A 281 -17.24 -16.87 -2.45
N ARG A 282 -17.33 -17.16 -3.74
CA ARG A 282 -17.52 -16.17 -4.80
C ARG A 282 -18.73 -15.23 -4.61
N VAL A 283 -19.77 -15.69 -3.93
CA VAL A 283 -21.02 -14.95 -3.69
C VAL A 283 -21.05 -14.38 -2.26
N LEU A 284 -20.64 -15.18 -1.26
CA LEU A 284 -20.75 -14.83 0.15
C LEU A 284 -19.63 -13.89 0.64
N ALA A 285 -18.48 -13.88 -0.04
CA ALA A 285 -17.32 -13.14 0.41
C ALA A 285 -17.59 -11.63 0.56
N LEU A 286 -18.24 -11.00 -0.43
CA LEU A 286 -18.55 -9.56 -0.39
C LEU A 286 -19.59 -9.21 0.69
N PRO A 287 -20.73 -9.93 0.86
CA PRO A 287 -21.63 -9.71 1.97
C PRO A 287 -20.98 -9.90 3.36
N ILE A 288 -20.20 -10.98 3.56
CA ILE A 288 -19.49 -11.22 4.83
C ILE A 288 -18.53 -10.07 5.11
N PHE A 289 -17.76 -9.67 4.11
CA PHE A 289 -16.87 -8.54 4.19
C PHE A 289 -17.60 -7.24 4.57
N ALA A 290 -18.72 -6.93 3.92
CA ALA A 290 -19.54 -5.76 4.24
C ALA A 290 -20.03 -5.78 5.70
N VAL A 291 -20.46 -6.94 6.21
CA VAL A 291 -20.89 -7.10 7.60
C VAL A 291 -19.72 -6.89 8.58
N VAL A 292 -18.55 -7.49 8.32
CA VAL A 292 -17.37 -7.33 9.17
C VAL A 292 -16.95 -5.86 9.23
N MET A 293 -16.93 -5.17 8.10
CA MET A 293 -16.59 -3.75 8.03
C MET A 293 -17.64 -2.88 8.71
N PHE A 294 -18.93 -3.18 8.49
CA PHE A 294 -20.02 -2.48 9.17
C PHE A 294 -19.89 -2.58 10.70
N LEU A 295 -19.64 -3.78 11.22
CA LEU A 295 -19.42 -3.98 12.65
C LEU A 295 -18.21 -3.22 13.17
N MET A 296 -17.09 -3.25 12.43
CA MET A 296 -15.87 -2.53 12.79
C MET A 296 -16.11 -1.02 12.88
N TYR A 297 -16.75 -0.44 11.86
CA TYR A 297 -17.05 0.99 11.85
C TYR A 297 -18.13 1.38 12.87
N SER A 298 -19.15 0.56 13.05
CA SER A 298 -20.18 0.80 14.08
C SER A 298 -19.60 0.82 15.49
N LEU A 299 -18.60 -0.01 15.78
CA LEU A 299 -17.94 -0.04 17.09
C LEU A 299 -16.96 1.13 17.28
N SER A 300 -16.32 1.60 16.21
CA SER A 300 -15.32 2.67 16.32
C SER A 300 -15.87 4.07 16.12
N MET A 301 -16.83 4.26 15.18
CA MET A 301 -17.30 5.55 14.68
C MET A 301 -18.83 5.63 14.55
N GLY A 302 -19.57 4.70 15.09
CA GLY A 302 -21.03 4.69 15.05
C GLY A 302 -21.65 5.61 16.09
N THR A 303 -22.96 5.45 16.36
CA THR A 303 -23.66 6.14 17.43
C THR A 303 -23.05 5.76 18.79
N SER A 304 -22.80 6.76 19.64
CA SER A 304 -22.22 6.59 20.98
C SER A 304 -23.02 5.61 21.84
N ILE A 305 -22.34 4.92 22.76
CA ILE A 305 -22.98 4.06 23.75
C ILE A 305 -23.89 4.90 24.66
N ALA A 306 -23.54 6.13 24.93
CA ALA A 306 -24.34 7.06 25.73
C ALA A 306 -25.71 7.33 25.09
N ASP A 307 -25.79 7.32 23.76
CA ASP A 307 -27.01 7.56 22.98
C ASP A 307 -27.73 6.26 22.55
N GLY A 308 -27.38 5.15 23.20
CA GLY A 308 -27.97 3.84 22.94
C GLY A 308 -27.40 3.11 21.72
N GLY A 309 -26.28 3.56 21.17
CA GLY A 309 -25.54 2.90 20.09
C GLY A 309 -24.55 1.85 20.57
N LEU A 310 -23.58 1.48 19.71
CA LEU A 310 -22.56 0.47 19.99
C LEU A 310 -21.13 1.03 19.96
N ALA A 311 -20.93 2.31 19.64
CA ALA A 311 -19.61 2.88 19.42
C ALA A 311 -18.88 3.23 20.73
N ILE A 312 -17.90 2.42 21.08
CA ILE A 312 -16.97 2.66 22.19
C ILE A 312 -16.02 3.82 21.82
N GLY A 313 -15.63 3.89 20.55
CA GLY A 313 -14.71 4.93 20.05
C GLY A 313 -15.33 6.32 20.15
N THR A 314 -16.57 6.49 19.69
CA THR A 314 -17.31 7.76 19.76
C THR A 314 -17.55 8.16 21.20
N PHE A 315 -18.01 7.26 22.05
CA PHE A 315 -18.21 7.55 23.48
C PHE A 315 -16.93 8.10 24.14
N ALA A 316 -15.79 7.47 23.87
CA ALA A 316 -14.52 7.95 24.46
C ALA A 316 -14.05 9.26 23.83
N THR A 317 -14.38 9.53 22.57
CA THR A 317 -14.10 10.80 21.88
C THR A 317 -14.97 11.93 22.44
N ASP A 318 -16.28 11.69 22.58
CA ASP A 318 -17.23 12.66 23.15
C ASP A 318 -16.78 13.03 24.58
N TRP A 319 -16.48 12.03 25.42
CA TRP A 319 -15.96 12.30 26.76
C TRP A 319 -14.68 13.14 26.75
N THR A 320 -13.77 12.87 25.80
CA THR A 320 -12.51 13.63 25.69
C THR A 320 -12.75 15.05 25.20
N ASN A 321 -13.66 15.26 24.26
CA ASN A 321 -13.96 16.59 23.72
C ASN A 321 -14.80 17.41 24.71
N ASP A 322 -15.90 16.85 25.22
CA ASP A 322 -16.85 17.62 25.99
C ASP A 322 -16.39 17.81 27.44
N VAL A 323 -15.95 16.70 28.07
CA VAL A 323 -15.57 16.75 29.50
C VAL A 323 -14.11 17.20 29.68
N LEU A 324 -13.14 16.59 28.96
CA LEU A 324 -11.73 16.89 29.20
C LEU A 324 -11.33 18.23 28.58
N PHE A 325 -11.61 18.45 27.31
CA PHE A 325 -11.23 19.68 26.58
C PHE A 325 -12.33 20.74 26.53
N GLY A 326 -13.61 20.36 26.76
CA GLY A 326 -14.72 21.31 26.86
C GLY A 326 -14.84 21.95 28.24
N GLU A 327 -14.61 21.17 29.32
CA GLU A 327 -14.80 21.66 30.69
C GLU A 327 -13.49 21.69 31.52
N ILE A 328 -12.87 20.51 31.79
CA ILE A 328 -11.79 20.39 32.78
C ILE A 328 -10.56 21.22 32.42
N VAL A 329 -10.07 21.15 31.19
CA VAL A 329 -8.85 21.85 30.77
C VAL A 329 -9.10 23.36 30.63
N PRO A 330 -10.20 23.83 30.00
CA PRO A 330 -10.54 25.26 29.95
C PRO A 330 -10.73 25.86 31.30
N ASP A 331 -11.49 25.24 32.21
CA ASP A 331 -11.74 25.79 33.54
C ASP A 331 -10.47 25.89 34.39
N ALA A 332 -9.66 24.83 34.39
CA ALA A 332 -8.42 24.80 35.17
C ALA A 332 -7.38 25.78 34.63
N LEU A 333 -7.18 25.82 33.32
CA LEU A 333 -6.15 26.64 32.68
C LEU A 333 -6.65 28.10 32.53
N GLY A 334 -7.92 28.30 32.17
CA GLY A 334 -8.56 29.61 32.06
C GLY A 334 -8.55 30.32 33.40
N GLY A 335 -9.03 29.66 34.46
CA GLY A 335 -9.00 30.23 35.81
C GLY A 335 -7.58 30.54 36.32
N PHE A 336 -6.59 29.73 35.97
CA PHE A 336 -5.19 29.99 36.24
C PHE A 336 -4.66 31.24 35.51
N LEU A 337 -4.95 31.37 34.22
CA LEU A 337 -4.51 32.49 33.37
C LEU A 337 -5.18 33.81 33.80
N GLU A 338 -6.47 33.78 34.12
CA GLU A 338 -7.20 34.92 34.68
C GLU A 338 -6.65 35.34 36.05
N GLY A 339 -6.33 34.37 36.93
CA GLY A 339 -5.74 34.62 38.26
C GLY A 339 -4.37 35.30 38.20
N ILE A 340 -3.61 35.14 37.12
CA ILE A 340 -2.32 35.80 36.88
C ILE A 340 -2.51 37.15 36.15
N GLY A 341 -3.69 37.45 35.61
CA GLY A 341 -3.98 38.69 34.88
C GLY A 341 -3.31 38.75 33.53
N VAL A 342 -3.34 37.66 32.75
CA VAL A 342 -2.73 37.54 31.41
C VAL A 342 -3.44 38.47 30.44
N ALA A 343 -2.68 39.10 29.52
CA ALA A 343 -3.24 39.97 28.48
C ALA A 343 -4.20 39.17 27.55
N GLY A 344 -5.34 39.79 27.16
CA GLY A 344 -6.41 39.10 26.43
C GLY A 344 -5.96 38.39 25.16
N TRP A 345 -5.03 38.98 24.38
CA TRP A 345 -4.50 38.35 23.20
C TRP A 345 -3.70 37.05 23.52
N LEU A 346 -2.99 37.03 24.66
CA LEU A 346 -2.22 35.86 25.08
C LEU A 346 -3.14 34.79 25.66
N TYR A 347 -4.22 35.18 26.31
CA TYR A 347 -5.29 34.28 26.75
C TYR A 347 -5.91 33.58 25.55
N GLY A 348 -6.32 34.32 24.52
CA GLY A 348 -6.85 33.76 23.29
C GLY A 348 -5.85 32.84 22.55
N LEU A 349 -4.57 33.23 22.48
CA LEU A 349 -3.55 32.33 21.87
C LEU A 349 -3.44 31.00 22.61
N ILE A 350 -3.48 31.02 23.93
CA ILE A 350 -3.35 29.79 24.72
C ILE A 350 -4.63 28.97 24.65
N MET A 351 -5.79 29.59 24.83
CA MET A 351 -7.07 28.86 24.89
C MET A 351 -7.55 28.45 23.47
N ASP A 352 -7.72 29.43 22.57
CA ASP A 352 -8.32 29.21 21.29
C ASP A 352 -7.30 28.68 20.24
N GLY A 353 -6.01 29.02 20.38
CA GLY A 353 -4.95 28.56 19.51
C GLY A 353 -4.35 27.22 19.94
N ILE A 354 -3.84 27.13 21.19
CA ILE A 354 -3.07 25.97 21.63
C ILE A 354 -3.98 24.89 22.23
N VAL A 355 -4.83 25.23 23.18
CA VAL A 355 -5.70 24.25 23.88
C VAL A 355 -6.70 23.67 22.91
N ALA A 356 -7.38 24.51 22.13
CA ALA A 356 -8.31 24.07 21.09
C ALA A 356 -7.60 23.21 20.04
N GLY A 357 -6.37 23.59 19.61
CA GLY A 357 -5.58 22.79 18.64
C GLY A 357 -5.13 21.46 19.20
N VAL A 358 -4.73 21.37 20.47
CA VAL A 358 -4.40 20.12 21.16
C VAL A 358 -5.66 19.28 21.37
N GLY A 359 -6.77 19.90 21.77
CA GLY A 359 -8.06 19.25 21.93
C GLY A 359 -8.54 18.58 20.65
N ALA A 360 -8.50 19.31 19.53
CA ALA A 360 -8.88 18.77 18.22
C ALA A 360 -8.06 17.53 17.81
N VAL A 361 -6.78 17.44 18.24
CA VAL A 361 -5.96 16.24 17.98
C VAL A 361 -6.27 15.13 18.96
N LEU A 362 -6.23 15.41 20.26
CA LEU A 362 -6.37 14.40 21.30
C LEU A 362 -7.81 13.90 21.43
N GLY A 363 -8.79 14.75 21.13
CA GLY A 363 -10.19 14.39 21.09
C GLY A 363 -10.50 13.28 20.09
N PHE A 364 -9.81 13.27 18.95
CA PHE A 364 -10.01 12.26 17.92
C PHE A 364 -9.21 10.96 18.14
N VAL A 365 -8.23 10.98 19.06
CA VAL A 365 -7.36 9.81 19.33
C VAL A 365 -8.10 8.58 19.84
N PRO A 366 -9.06 8.65 20.78
CA PRO A 366 -9.74 7.48 21.30
C PRO A 366 -10.45 6.68 20.19
N GLN A 367 -11.19 7.34 19.33
CA GLN A 367 -11.88 6.74 18.19
C GLN A 367 -10.90 6.04 17.23
N MET A 368 -9.75 6.69 16.97
CA MET A 368 -8.69 6.12 16.13
C MET A 368 -8.01 4.92 16.79
N LEU A 369 -7.83 4.92 18.11
CA LEU A 369 -7.25 3.77 18.81
C LEU A 369 -8.16 2.54 18.73
N VAL A 370 -9.47 2.73 18.89
CA VAL A 370 -10.45 1.64 18.72
C VAL A 370 -10.40 1.10 17.30
N LEU A 371 -10.35 1.97 16.28
CA LEU A 371 -10.23 1.57 14.88
C LEU A 371 -8.93 0.78 14.64
N PHE A 372 -7.78 1.27 15.12
CA PHE A 372 -6.50 0.58 14.96
C PHE A 372 -6.46 -0.76 15.68
N PHE A 373 -7.11 -0.85 16.84
CA PHE A 373 -7.23 -2.09 17.59
C PHE A 373 -8.00 -3.14 16.82
N LEU A 374 -9.18 -2.79 16.30
CA LEU A 374 -10.00 -3.70 15.49
C LEU A 374 -9.32 -4.11 14.19
N LEU A 375 -8.68 -3.16 13.49
CA LEU A 375 -7.90 -3.46 12.29
C LEU A 375 -6.73 -4.40 12.59
N SER A 376 -6.03 -4.19 13.71
CA SER A 376 -4.91 -5.05 14.11
C SER A 376 -5.36 -6.47 14.43
N ILE A 377 -6.55 -6.65 14.99
CA ILE A 377 -7.17 -7.96 15.19
C ILE A 377 -7.44 -8.64 13.84
N LEU A 378 -8.08 -7.95 12.88
CA LEU A 378 -8.40 -8.51 11.57
C LEU A 378 -7.14 -8.85 10.77
N GLU A 379 -6.08 -8.06 10.91
CA GLU A 379 -4.78 -8.30 10.29
C GLU A 379 -4.09 -9.52 10.91
N ASP A 380 -4.02 -9.58 12.24
CA ASP A 380 -3.35 -10.66 12.96
C ASP A 380 -4.05 -12.02 12.76
N ILE A 381 -5.38 -12.08 12.76
CA ILE A 381 -6.16 -13.29 12.43
C ILE A 381 -5.90 -13.77 10.99
N GLY A 382 -5.43 -12.90 10.10
CA GLY A 382 -5.20 -13.20 8.68
C GLY A 382 -6.43 -12.97 7.78
N TYR A 383 -7.49 -12.31 8.28
CA TYR A 383 -8.69 -12.01 7.49
C TYR A 383 -8.42 -11.04 6.34
N MET A 384 -7.55 -10.04 6.57
CA MET A 384 -7.21 -9.03 5.54
C MET A 384 -6.55 -9.63 4.30
N SER A 385 -5.81 -10.73 4.45
CA SER A 385 -5.21 -11.46 3.33
C SER A 385 -6.26 -12.09 2.42
N ARG A 386 -7.37 -12.61 3.00
CA ARG A 386 -8.50 -13.17 2.25
C ARG A 386 -9.25 -12.09 1.48
N VAL A 387 -9.48 -10.96 2.13
CA VAL A 387 -10.11 -9.80 1.48
C VAL A 387 -9.30 -9.35 0.27
N ALA A 388 -7.97 -9.23 0.42
CA ALA A 388 -7.08 -8.87 -0.68
C ALA A 388 -7.17 -9.89 -1.84
N PHE A 389 -7.20 -11.19 -1.53
CA PHE A 389 -7.35 -12.27 -2.52
C PHE A 389 -8.66 -12.17 -3.30
N ILE A 390 -9.80 -11.95 -2.61
CA ILE A 390 -11.10 -11.83 -3.24
C ILE A 390 -11.16 -10.62 -4.18
N MET A 391 -10.60 -9.51 -3.73
CA MET A 391 -10.65 -8.23 -4.45
C MET A 391 -9.62 -8.13 -5.59
N ASP A 392 -8.59 -8.98 -5.61
CA ASP A 392 -7.55 -8.95 -6.64
C ASP A 392 -8.14 -9.06 -8.05
N ARG A 393 -9.06 -9.98 -8.27
CA ARG A 393 -9.73 -10.16 -9.55
C ARG A 393 -10.47 -8.92 -10.05
N ILE A 394 -11.03 -8.12 -9.13
CA ILE A 394 -11.78 -6.91 -9.46
C ILE A 394 -10.81 -5.77 -9.74
N PHE A 395 -9.84 -5.54 -8.86
CA PHE A 395 -8.91 -4.42 -8.96
C PHE A 395 -7.94 -4.54 -10.14
N ARG A 396 -7.51 -5.74 -10.50
CA ARG A 396 -6.70 -5.99 -11.69
C ARG A 396 -7.36 -5.52 -12.98
N LYS A 397 -8.68 -5.66 -13.12
CA LYS A 397 -9.41 -5.13 -14.30
C LYS A 397 -9.24 -3.63 -14.47
N PHE A 398 -9.02 -2.89 -13.37
CA PHE A 398 -8.81 -1.45 -13.36
C PHE A 398 -7.33 -1.06 -13.32
N GLY A 399 -6.43 -2.03 -13.43
CA GLY A 399 -4.99 -1.79 -13.43
C GLY A 399 -4.37 -1.56 -12.05
N LEU A 400 -5.09 -1.83 -10.97
CA LEU A 400 -4.62 -1.78 -9.60
C LEU A 400 -4.34 -3.20 -9.08
N SER A 401 -3.36 -3.38 -8.21
CA SER A 401 -3.14 -4.67 -7.58
C SER A 401 -4.26 -4.96 -6.55
N GLY A 402 -4.58 -6.23 -6.31
CA GLY A 402 -5.57 -6.60 -5.28
C GLY A 402 -5.22 -6.11 -3.88
N LYS A 403 -3.92 -5.98 -3.58
CA LYS A 403 -3.43 -5.39 -2.33
C LYS A 403 -3.81 -3.91 -2.18
N SER A 404 -4.08 -3.19 -3.28
CA SER A 404 -4.51 -1.78 -3.27
C SER A 404 -5.91 -1.59 -2.66
N PHE A 405 -6.71 -2.64 -2.63
CA PHE A 405 -8.03 -2.59 -2.01
C PHE A 405 -7.98 -2.32 -0.50
N ILE A 406 -7.01 -2.91 0.21
CA ILE A 406 -6.86 -2.74 1.66
C ILE A 406 -6.66 -1.25 2.04
N PRO A 407 -5.70 -0.52 1.46
CA PRO A 407 -5.56 0.93 1.66
C PRO A 407 -6.84 1.72 1.40
N VAL A 408 -7.51 1.47 0.27
CA VAL A 408 -8.74 2.16 -0.11
C VAL A 408 -9.85 1.90 0.91
N LEU A 409 -10.00 0.66 1.33
CA LEU A 409 -11.00 0.27 2.31
C LEU A 409 -10.74 0.92 3.67
N VAL A 410 -9.54 0.78 4.21
CA VAL A 410 -9.15 1.43 5.47
C VAL A 410 -9.31 2.95 5.37
N GLY A 411 -9.11 3.50 4.17
CA GLY A 411 -9.32 4.90 3.84
C GLY A 411 -10.75 5.39 4.01
N THR A 412 -11.77 4.51 3.93
CA THR A 412 -13.18 4.89 4.20
C THR A 412 -13.39 5.32 5.65
N GLY A 413 -12.66 4.76 6.60
CA GLY A 413 -12.65 5.22 7.98
C GLY A 413 -11.75 6.45 8.15
N CYS A 414 -10.48 6.33 7.81
CA CYS A 414 -9.50 7.41 7.89
C CYS A 414 -8.40 7.27 6.84
N GLY A 415 -8.08 8.40 6.17
CA GLY A 415 -7.05 8.43 5.14
C GLY A 415 -5.64 8.13 5.66
N VAL A 416 -5.33 8.43 6.92
CA VAL A 416 -4.00 8.20 7.51
C VAL A 416 -3.64 6.71 7.54
N PRO A 417 -4.41 5.84 8.23
CA PRO A 417 -4.14 4.40 8.23
C PRO A 417 -4.33 3.80 6.83
N GLY A 418 -5.24 4.34 6.01
CA GLY A 418 -5.40 3.92 4.62
C GLY A 418 -4.11 4.06 3.83
N VAL A 419 -3.48 5.23 3.86
CA VAL A 419 -2.19 5.47 3.20
C VAL A 419 -1.08 4.58 3.80
N MET A 420 -1.04 4.43 5.14
CA MET A 420 -0.05 3.58 5.80
C MET A 420 -0.16 2.10 5.43
N ALA A 421 -1.37 1.61 5.17
CA ALA A 421 -1.61 0.23 4.74
C ALA A 421 -0.99 -0.08 3.36
N SER A 422 -0.66 0.94 2.55
CA SER A 422 0.02 0.75 1.27
C SER A 422 1.41 0.11 1.37
N ARG A 423 2.00 0.02 2.56
CA ARG A 423 3.26 -0.69 2.82
C ARG A 423 3.21 -2.18 2.47
N THR A 424 2.02 -2.77 2.48
CA THR A 424 1.81 -4.17 2.10
C THR A 424 1.97 -4.41 0.61
N ILE A 425 2.06 -3.35 -0.19
CA ILE A 425 2.23 -3.42 -1.65
C ILE A 425 3.73 -3.39 -1.97
N GLU A 426 4.22 -4.49 -2.51
CA GLU A 426 5.64 -4.69 -2.83
C GLU A 426 6.07 -3.86 -4.04
N ASN A 427 5.24 -3.84 -5.09
CA ASN A 427 5.54 -3.07 -6.30
C ASN A 427 5.46 -1.56 -6.02
N GLU A 428 6.57 -0.85 -6.21
CA GLU A 428 6.67 0.57 -5.90
C GLU A 428 5.73 1.45 -6.75
N ARG A 429 5.49 1.08 -8.01
CA ARG A 429 4.58 1.81 -8.91
C ARG A 429 3.13 1.68 -8.43
N ASP A 430 2.69 0.45 -8.14
CA ASP A 430 1.35 0.16 -7.63
C ASP A 430 1.16 0.80 -6.26
N ARG A 431 2.18 0.77 -5.40
CA ARG A 431 2.17 1.43 -4.09
C ARG A 431 1.98 2.94 -4.22
N ARG A 432 2.77 3.61 -5.07
CA ARG A 432 2.65 5.05 -5.33
C ARG A 432 1.28 5.41 -5.89
N MET A 433 0.78 4.65 -6.85
CA MET A 433 -0.54 4.87 -7.43
C MET A 433 -1.65 4.71 -6.39
N THR A 434 -1.55 3.69 -5.54
CA THR A 434 -2.48 3.47 -4.43
C THR A 434 -2.45 4.61 -3.43
N ILE A 435 -1.26 5.09 -3.02
CA ILE A 435 -1.12 6.25 -2.12
C ILE A 435 -1.82 7.49 -2.70
N MET A 436 -1.68 7.74 -4.01
CA MET A 436 -2.29 8.87 -4.70
C MET A 436 -3.81 8.80 -4.77
N THR A 437 -4.39 7.60 -4.77
CA THR A 437 -5.83 7.41 -5.02
C THR A 437 -6.62 7.05 -3.76
N THR A 438 -5.98 6.54 -2.73
CA THR A 438 -6.63 6.09 -1.48
C THR A 438 -7.49 7.18 -0.82
N CYS A 439 -7.04 8.44 -0.85
CA CYS A 439 -7.75 9.54 -0.20
C CYS A 439 -8.96 10.09 -0.99
N PHE A 440 -9.27 9.56 -2.17
CA PHE A 440 -10.47 9.98 -2.91
C PHE A 440 -11.75 9.41 -2.30
N ILE A 441 -11.67 8.26 -1.63
CA ILE A 441 -12.82 7.72 -0.92
C ILE A 441 -13.21 8.64 0.25
N PRO A 442 -14.51 8.89 0.49
CA PRO A 442 -14.94 9.61 1.67
C PRO A 442 -14.51 8.90 2.95
N CYS A 443 -13.87 9.63 3.85
CA CYS A 443 -13.56 9.17 5.21
C CYS A 443 -14.52 9.82 6.22
N GLY A 444 -14.52 9.36 7.48
CA GLY A 444 -15.37 9.91 8.54
C GLY A 444 -15.32 11.43 8.62
N ALA A 445 -14.13 12.03 8.59
CA ALA A 445 -13.92 13.49 8.62
C ALA A 445 -14.53 14.27 7.44
N LYS A 446 -14.89 13.61 6.35
CA LYS A 446 -15.58 14.23 5.20
C LYS A 446 -17.09 14.14 5.31
N MET A 447 -17.64 13.32 6.21
CA MET A 447 -19.08 13.13 6.37
C MET A 447 -19.81 14.41 6.78
N PRO A 448 -19.28 15.25 7.70
CA PRO A 448 -19.90 16.52 8.05
C PRO A 448 -20.11 17.44 6.85
N ILE A 449 -19.13 17.52 5.93
CA ILE A 449 -19.28 18.34 4.71
C ILE A 449 -20.40 17.79 3.83
N ILE A 450 -20.49 16.47 3.67
CA ILE A 450 -21.53 15.81 2.89
C ILE A 450 -22.90 16.06 3.55
N GLY A 451 -22.97 15.94 4.89
CA GLY A 451 -24.17 16.20 5.69
C GLY A 451 -24.65 17.64 5.56
N LEU A 452 -23.74 18.61 5.73
CA LEU A 452 -24.04 20.04 5.56
C LEU A 452 -24.68 20.34 4.19
N ILE A 453 -24.03 19.87 3.11
CA ILE A 453 -24.52 20.16 1.75
C ILE A 453 -25.82 19.39 1.46
N ALA A 454 -25.93 18.13 1.86
CA ALA A 454 -27.15 17.35 1.70
C ALA A 454 -28.32 17.96 2.48
N GLY A 455 -28.08 18.43 3.71
CA GLY A 455 -29.10 19.07 4.55
C GLY A 455 -29.51 20.43 4.03
N ALA A 456 -28.56 21.33 3.85
CA ALA A 456 -28.84 22.73 3.51
C ALA A 456 -29.55 22.90 2.16
N LEU A 457 -29.19 22.14 1.12
CA LEU A 457 -29.61 22.38 -0.26
C LEU A 457 -30.41 21.24 -0.90
N PHE A 458 -30.39 20.06 -0.33
CA PHE A 458 -31.06 18.88 -0.89
C PHE A 458 -32.06 18.24 0.08
N GLY A 459 -32.48 18.98 1.11
CA GLY A 459 -33.51 18.52 2.06
C GLY A 459 -33.16 17.25 2.81
N GLY A 460 -31.88 17.00 3.13
CA GLY A 460 -31.41 15.81 3.82
C GLY A 460 -31.37 14.55 2.94
N SER A 461 -31.32 14.70 1.62
CA SER A 461 -31.35 13.57 0.68
C SER A 461 -30.17 12.63 0.86
N SER A 462 -30.44 11.39 1.25
CA SER A 462 -29.44 10.30 1.33
C SER A 462 -28.77 9.99 -0.02
N LEU A 463 -29.41 10.34 -1.15
CA LEU A 463 -28.84 10.14 -2.48
C LEU A 463 -27.58 10.99 -2.70
N VAL A 464 -27.51 12.19 -2.11
CA VAL A 464 -26.33 13.06 -2.18
C VAL A 464 -25.16 12.40 -1.45
N ALA A 465 -25.38 11.85 -0.25
CA ALA A 465 -24.36 11.14 0.50
C ALA A 465 -23.86 9.90 -0.25
N VAL A 466 -24.78 9.11 -0.80
CA VAL A 466 -24.43 7.93 -1.60
C VAL A 466 -23.65 8.33 -2.85
N SER A 467 -24.05 9.43 -3.54
CA SER A 467 -23.34 9.92 -4.73
C SER A 467 -21.89 10.30 -4.44
N ALA A 468 -21.60 10.85 -3.27
CA ALA A 468 -20.24 11.20 -2.85
C ALA A 468 -19.31 9.98 -2.80
N TYR A 469 -19.80 8.83 -2.28
CA TYR A 469 -19.05 7.58 -2.29
C TYR A 469 -18.81 7.06 -3.72
N PHE A 470 -19.84 7.10 -4.59
CA PHE A 470 -19.68 6.69 -5.98
C PHE A 470 -18.70 7.59 -6.75
N ILE A 471 -18.69 8.89 -6.49
CA ILE A 471 -17.70 9.83 -7.07
C ILE A 471 -16.30 9.47 -6.61
N GLY A 472 -16.10 9.21 -5.32
CA GLY A 472 -14.81 8.77 -4.79
C GLY A 472 -14.32 7.47 -5.44
N MET A 473 -15.17 6.45 -5.55
CA MET A 473 -14.86 5.20 -6.24
C MET A 473 -14.56 5.40 -7.72
N ALA A 474 -15.37 6.20 -8.42
CA ALA A 474 -15.13 6.52 -9.82
C ALA A 474 -13.78 7.25 -10.01
N ALA A 475 -13.44 8.18 -9.13
CA ALA A 475 -12.15 8.88 -9.15
C ALA A 475 -10.98 7.91 -8.99
N ILE A 476 -11.08 6.91 -8.08
CA ILE A 476 -10.06 5.87 -7.90
C ILE A 476 -9.90 5.04 -9.18
N ILE A 477 -11.00 4.53 -9.72
CA ILE A 477 -11.00 3.67 -10.91
C ILE A 477 -10.46 4.43 -12.13
N CYS A 478 -10.98 5.62 -12.39
CA CYS A 478 -10.55 6.45 -13.52
C CYS A 478 -9.07 6.85 -13.40
N SER A 479 -8.62 7.24 -12.19
CA SER A 479 -7.21 7.53 -11.94
C SER A 479 -6.32 6.31 -12.15
N GLY A 480 -6.74 5.13 -11.68
CA GLY A 480 -6.04 3.87 -11.90
C GLY A 480 -5.83 3.58 -13.38
N ILE A 481 -6.91 3.67 -14.18
CA ILE A 481 -6.87 3.44 -15.63
C ILE A 481 -5.99 4.48 -16.35
N ILE A 482 -6.13 5.77 -16.00
CA ILE A 482 -5.39 6.85 -16.67
C ILE A 482 -3.90 6.80 -16.33
N LEU A 483 -3.57 6.68 -15.04
CA LEU A 483 -2.19 6.64 -14.58
C LEU A 483 -1.45 5.44 -15.17
N LYS A 484 -2.08 4.25 -15.23
CA LYS A 484 -1.50 3.06 -15.83
C LYS A 484 -1.15 3.20 -17.31
N LYS A 485 -1.85 4.07 -18.03
CA LYS A 485 -1.57 4.39 -19.44
C LYS A 485 -0.46 5.44 -19.61
N THR A 486 0.21 5.82 -18.53
CA THR A 486 1.35 6.76 -18.56
C THR A 486 2.67 6.00 -18.38
N LYS A 487 3.75 6.51 -18.97
CA LYS A 487 5.09 5.92 -18.85
C LYS A 487 5.57 5.76 -17.39
N LEU A 488 5.08 6.60 -16.47
CA LEU A 488 5.51 6.58 -15.06
C LEU A 488 4.95 5.39 -14.28
N PHE A 489 3.75 4.89 -14.68
CA PHE A 489 3.01 3.84 -13.97
C PHE A 489 2.68 2.64 -14.87
N ALA A 490 3.19 2.63 -16.10
CA ALA A 490 2.98 1.53 -17.05
C ALA A 490 3.60 0.22 -16.52
N GLY A 491 3.02 -0.90 -16.92
CA GLY A 491 3.42 -2.25 -16.54
C GLY A 491 2.25 -3.06 -15.99
N ASP A 492 2.33 -4.39 -16.00
CA ASP A 492 1.28 -5.23 -15.44
C ASP A 492 1.29 -5.19 -13.90
N PRO A 493 0.12 -5.24 -13.24
CA PRO A 493 0.08 -5.37 -11.79
C PRO A 493 0.81 -6.64 -11.37
N ALA A 494 1.63 -6.54 -10.32
CA ALA A 494 2.32 -7.71 -9.80
C ALA A 494 1.32 -8.85 -9.54
N PRO A 495 1.63 -10.09 -9.96
CA PRO A 495 0.74 -11.20 -9.71
C PRO A 495 0.53 -11.36 -8.20
N PHE A 496 -0.72 -11.56 -7.80
CA PHE A 496 -1.06 -11.78 -6.40
C PHE A 496 -0.69 -13.22 -6.02
N VAL A 497 0.58 -13.42 -5.69
CA VAL A 497 1.07 -14.69 -5.15
C VAL A 497 1.23 -14.53 -3.65
N MET A 498 0.16 -14.78 -2.89
CA MET A 498 0.19 -14.75 -1.44
C MET A 498 -0.43 -16.03 -0.88
N GLU A 499 0.31 -16.71 -0.01
CA GLU A 499 -0.27 -17.77 0.80
C GLU A 499 -1.29 -17.16 1.75
N LEU A 500 -2.47 -17.77 1.83
CA LEU A 500 -3.42 -17.42 2.87
C LEU A 500 -2.90 -18.01 4.19
N PRO A 501 -2.45 -17.18 5.15
CA PRO A 501 -1.96 -17.68 6.43
C PRO A 501 -3.07 -18.45 7.13
N ALA A 502 -2.75 -19.53 7.85
CA ALA A 502 -3.76 -20.23 8.65
C ALA A 502 -4.38 -19.28 9.69
N TYR A 503 -5.67 -19.40 9.95
CA TYR A 503 -6.30 -18.63 11.01
C TYR A 503 -5.72 -19.02 12.37
N HIS A 504 -5.42 -18.03 13.16
CA HIS A 504 -5.00 -18.22 14.55
C HIS A 504 -5.67 -17.22 15.48
N VAL A 505 -5.70 -17.55 16.74
CA VAL A 505 -6.22 -16.62 17.76
C VAL A 505 -5.28 -15.42 17.84
N PRO A 506 -5.81 -14.19 17.94
CA PRO A 506 -5.01 -12.99 17.99
C PRO A 506 -3.94 -13.06 19.09
N ALA A 507 -2.73 -12.70 18.76
CA ALA A 507 -1.65 -12.54 19.74
C ALA A 507 -1.81 -11.17 20.42
N TRP A 508 -2.59 -11.12 21.50
CA TRP A 508 -2.99 -9.88 22.19
C TRP A 508 -1.83 -8.92 22.45
N GLY A 509 -0.65 -9.42 22.81
CA GLY A 509 0.55 -8.59 22.99
C GLY A 509 0.97 -7.85 21.72
N ASN A 510 0.86 -8.51 20.55
CA ASN A 510 1.18 -7.89 19.26
C ASN A 510 0.11 -6.87 18.87
N VAL A 511 -1.17 -7.20 19.06
CA VAL A 511 -2.31 -6.32 18.77
C VAL A 511 -2.20 -5.03 19.58
N PHE A 512 -2.03 -5.10 20.89
CA PHE A 512 -1.89 -3.91 21.75
C PHE A 512 -0.65 -3.08 21.38
N ARG A 513 0.49 -3.72 21.11
CA ARG A 513 1.71 -3.01 20.70
C ARG A 513 1.50 -2.31 19.37
N ALA A 514 0.95 -2.99 18.36
CA ALA A 514 0.68 -2.41 17.05
C ALA A 514 -0.31 -1.22 17.13
N THR A 515 -1.35 -1.35 17.93
CA THR A 515 -2.32 -0.29 18.20
C THR A 515 -1.65 0.93 18.81
N TRP A 516 -0.86 0.72 19.89
CA TRP A 516 -0.16 1.80 20.57
C TRP A 516 0.88 2.49 19.68
N GLU A 517 1.68 1.72 18.94
CA GLU A 517 2.69 2.28 18.02
C GLU A 517 2.04 3.13 16.92
N ARG A 518 0.91 2.67 16.35
CA ARG A 518 0.14 3.43 15.36
C ARG A 518 -0.46 4.70 15.96
N GLY A 519 -1.10 4.60 17.12
CA GLY A 519 -1.70 5.73 17.83
C GLY A 519 -0.66 6.76 18.27
N TRP A 520 0.45 6.33 18.88
CA TRP A 520 1.54 7.24 19.29
C TRP A 520 2.21 7.92 18.11
N SER A 521 2.40 7.18 17.01
CA SER A 521 2.92 7.76 15.77
C SER A 521 1.98 8.82 15.18
N PHE A 522 0.66 8.63 15.31
CA PHE A 522 -0.35 9.62 14.94
C PHE A 522 -0.25 10.87 15.80
N ILE A 523 -0.32 10.75 17.12
CA ILE A 523 -0.24 11.86 18.07
C ILE A 523 1.02 12.69 17.84
N LYS A 524 2.19 12.05 17.80
CA LYS A 524 3.47 12.75 17.66
C LYS A 524 3.61 13.52 16.36
N ARG A 525 3.06 13.02 15.27
CA ARG A 525 3.31 13.58 13.92
C ARG A 525 2.16 14.46 13.41
N ALA A 526 0.93 13.98 13.53
CA ALA A 526 -0.23 14.77 13.14
C ALA A 526 -0.43 15.91 14.15
N GLY A 527 -0.31 15.64 15.45
CA GLY A 527 -0.47 16.62 16.50
C GLY A 527 0.45 17.83 16.35
N SER A 528 1.73 17.64 16.07
CA SER A 528 2.67 18.77 15.90
C SER A 528 2.32 19.66 14.70
N VAL A 529 1.89 19.06 13.57
CA VAL A 529 1.54 19.83 12.37
C VAL A 529 0.20 20.54 12.54
N ILE A 530 -0.78 19.84 13.11
CA ILE A 530 -2.11 20.42 13.35
C ILE A 530 -2.00 21.56 14.34
N LEU A 531 -1.29 21.38 15.47
CA LEU A 531 -1.07 22.43 16.45
C LEU A 531 -0.41 23.68 15.85
N ALA A 532 0.64 23.50 15.05
CA ALA A 532 1.29 24.63 14.39
C ALA A 532 0.32 25.33 13.41
N ALA A 533 -0.49 24.57 12.68
CA ALA A 533 -1.45 25.13 11.75
C ALA A 533 -2.61 25.86 12.44
N THR A 534 -3.13 25.32 13.57
CA THR A 534 -4.19 26.00 14.34
C THR A 534 -3.72 27.31 14.95
N VAL A 535 -2.49 27.36 15.48
CA VAL A 535 -1.90 28.61 15.99
C VAL A 535 -1.75 29.64 14.87
N VAL A 536 -1.27 29.25 13.69
CA VAL A 536 -1.17 30.16 12.54
C VAL A 536 -2.54 30.65 12.09
N LEU A 537 -3.53 29.76 12.02
CA LEU A 537 -4.89 30.16 11.64
C LEU A 537 -5.53 31.06 12.67
N TRP A 538 -5.39 30.75 13.95
CA TRP A 538 -5.86 31.62 15.03
C TRP A 538 -5.31 33.05 14.85
N PHE A 539 -4.00 33.18 14.59
CA PHE A 539 -3.39 34.48 14.32
C PHE A 539 -3.99 35.15 13.07
N LEU A 540 -4.15 34.43 11.98
CA LEU A 540 -4.68 34.96 10.72
C LEU A 540 -6.17 35.35 10.81
N GLN A 541 -6.95 34.67 11.67
CA GLN A 541 -8.37 34.94 11.92
C GLN A 541 -8.58 36.06 12.95
N GLY A 542 -7.77 36.07 14.02
CA GLY A 542 -7.94 37.04 15.13
C GLY A 542 -7.30 38.39 14.88
N PHE A 543 -6.38 38.51 13.91
CA PHE A 543 -5.69 39.77 13.58
C PHE A 543 -6.06 40.28 12.18
N GLY A 544 -6.18 41.61 12.09
CA GLY A 544 -6.53 42.25 10.83
C GLY A 544 -6.33 43.75 10.85
N PHE A 545 -6.95 44.44 9.90
CA PHE A 545 -6.91 45.89 9.79
C PHE A 545 -8.30 46.47 10.04
N GLU A 546 -8.48 47.11 11.19
CA GLU A 546 -9.72 47.83 11.53
C GLU A 546 -9.40 49.31 11.71
N ASN A 547 -10.17 50.16 11.06
CA ASN A 547 -9.97 51.64 11.06
C ASN A 547 -8.55 52.10 10.67
N GLY A 548 -7.83 51.31 9.83
CA GLY A 548 -6.49 51.62 9.38
C GLY A 548 -5.35 51.24 10.36
N ALA A 549 -5.67 50.67 11.52
CA ALA A 549 -4.71 50.14 12.49
C ALA A 549 -4.68 48.61 12.46
N PHE A 550 -3.49 48.02 12.56
CA PHE A 550 -3.34 46.56 12.67
C PHE A 550 -3.53 46.16 14.17
N GLY A 551 -4.47 45.27 14.42
CA GLY A 551 -4.76 44.80 15.77
C GLY A 551 -5.64 43.53 15.75
N MET A 552 -6.10 43.13 16.95
CA MET A 552 -7.15 42.13 17.04
C MET A 552 -8.45 42.72 16.47
N VAL A 553 -9.14 41.94 15.67
CA VAL A 553 -10.41 42.35 15.04
C VAL A 553 -11.56 41.58 15.65
N GLU A 554 -12.65 42.29 15.93
CA GLU A 554 -13.90 41.67 16.40
C GLU A 554 -14.69 41.06 15.24
N ASP A 555 -14.63 41.70 14.08
CA ASP A 555 -15.27 41.21 12.87
C ASP A 555 -14.27 40.46 11.98
N GLN A 556 -14.51 39.16 11.76
CA GLN A 556 -13.63 38.30 10.97
C GLN A 556 -13.54 38.70 9.50
N ASP A 557 -14.49 39.48 8.97
CA ASP A 557 -14.45 40.04 7.62
C ASP A 557 -13.24 40.95 7.42
N ASN A 558 -12.74 41.58 8.50
CA ASN A 558 -11.57 42.47 8.51
C ASN A 558 -10.25 41.73 8.82
N SER A 559 -10.29 40.40 8.97
CA SER A 559 -9.11 39.60 9.30
C SER A 559 -8.11 39.51 8.14
N VAL A 560 -6.84 39.24 8.48
CA VAL A 560 -5.80 38.92 7.48
C VAL A 560 -6.20 37.71 6.65
N LEU A 561 -6.85 36.72 7.25
CA LEU A 561 -7.32 35.53 6.55
C LEU A 561 -8.39 35.87 5.51
N ALA A 562 -9.38 36.70 5.86
CA ALA A 562 -10.40 37.18 4.92
C ALA A 562 -9.79 37.96 3.76
N ALA A 563 -8.82 38.84 4.05
CA ALA A 563 -8.12 39.62 3.03
C ALA A 563 -7.32 38.75 2.04
N ILE A 564 -6.65 37.71 2.53
CA ILE A 564 -5.93 36.73 1.70
C ILE A 564 -6.94 35.90 0.90
N ALA A 565 -7.98 35.39 1.55
CA ALA A 565 -8.99 34.54 0.93
C ALA A 565 -9.73 35.27 -0.19
N THR A 566 -10.08 36.52 0.00
CA THR A 566 -10.70 37.36 -1.02
C THR A 566 -9.82 37.52 -2.29
N LYS A 567 -8.49 37.66 -2.08
CA LYS A 567 -7.53 37.74 -3.19
C LYS A 567 -7.35 36.40 -3.93
N VAL A 568 -7.65 35.28 -3.31
CA VAL A 568 -7.52 33.93 -3.88
C VAL A 568 -8.86 33.38 -4.40
N ALA A 569 -9.98 33.92 -3.90
CA ALA A 569 -11.34 33.44 -4.19
C ALA A 569 -11.66 33.38 -5.69
N TRP A 570 -11.07 34.27 -6.52
CA TRP A 570 -11.25 34.25 -7.96
C TRP A 570 -10.87 32.93 -8.63
N ILE A 571 -9.95 32.16 -8.03
CA ILE A 571 -9.58 30.84 -8.53
C ILE A 571 -10.77 29.87 -8.47
N PHE A 572 -11.64 30.01 -7.48
CA PHE A 572 -12.82 29.17 -7.28
C PHE A 572 -14.09 29.74 -7.96
N ALA A 573 -14.04 30.96 -8.49
CA ALA A 573 -15.16 31.54 -9.21
C ALA A 573 -15.67 30.68 -10.38
N PRO A 574 -14.82 30.08 -11.23
CA PRO A 574 -15.27 29.17 -12.29
C PRO A 574 -15.98 27.92 -11.80
N LEU A 575 -15.79 27.55 -10.53
CA LEU A 575 -16.38 26.39 -9.86
C LEU A 575 -17.71 26.71 -9.16
N GLY A 576 -18.13 27.98 -9.17
CA GLY A 576 -19.40 28.44 -8.60
C GLY A 576 -19.37 28.83 -7.13
N PHE A 577 -18.23 28.70 -6.45
CA PHE A 577 -18.07 29.10 -5.05
C PHE A 577 -16.87 30.05 -4.82
N GLY A 578 -16.73 31.03 -5.71
CA GLY A 578 -15.69 32.05 -5.68
C GLY A 578 -15.89 33.13 -4.60
N ASN A 579 -16.47 32.80 -3.45
CA ASN A 579 -16.58 33.69 -2.31
C ASN A 579 -15.48 33.43 -1.31
N TRP A 580 -15.16 34.42 -0.46
CA TRP A 580 -14.08 34.32 0.50
C TRP A 580 -14.39 33.31 1.61
N LYS A 581 -15.67 33.15 2.02
CA LYS A 581 -16.11 32.17 3.04
C LYS A 581 -15.82 30.75 2.59
N ALA A 582 -16.21 30.36 1.35
CA ALA A 582 -15.89 29.05 0.78
C ALA A 582 -14.38 28.80 0.67
N THR A 583 -13.63 29.86 0.33
CA THR A 583 -12.17 29.79 0.21
C THR A 583 -11.54 29.50 1.58
N VAL A 584 -11.94 30.22 2.63
CA VAL A 584 -11.48 30.00 4.01
C VAL A 584 -11.86 28.58 4.46
N ALA A 585 -13.12 28.17 4.28
CA ALA A 585 -13.60 26.86 4.65
C ALA A 585 -12.82 25.73 3.92
N SER A 586 -12.49 25.92 2.63
CA SER A 586 -11.68 24.94 1.89
C SER A 586 -10.23 24.86 2.41
N VAL A 587 -9.65 25.98 2.82
CA VAL A 587 -8.29 26.05 3.41
C VAL A 587 -8.28 25.45 4.79
N SER A 588 -9.24 25.76 5.66
CA SER A 588 -9.36 25.17 6.99
C SER A 588 -9.56 23.65 6.92
N GLY A 589 -10.29 23.16 5.90
CA GLY A 589 -10.44 21.73 5.60
C GLY A 589 -9.16 21.02 5.20
N LEU A 590 -8.03 21.69 4.97
CA LEU A 590 -6.73 21.06 4.83
C LEU A 590 -6.12 20.69 6.19
N ILE A 591 -6.48 21.37 7.25
CA ILE A 591 -6.02 21.04 8.61
C ILE A 591 -6.73 19.77 9.04
N ALA A 592 -8.05 19.84 9.10
CA ALA A 592 -8.93 18.72 9.36
C ALA A 592 -10.23 18.94 8.58
N LYS A 593 -10.76 17.90 7.91
CA LYS A 593 -11.90 18.06 7.01
C LYS A 593 -13.20 18.41 7.74
N GLU A 594 -13.36 17.96 8.97
CA GLU A 594 -14.47 18.30 9.85
C GLU A 594 -14.54 19.81 10.17
N ASN A 595 -13.39 20.49 10.21
CA ASN A 595 -13.32 21.92 10.48
C ASN A 595 -14.02 22.80 9.43
N VAL A 596 -14.37 22.25 8.25
CA VAL A 596 -15.12 22.99 7.23
C VAL A 596 -16.46 23.48 7.77
N VAL A 597 -17.20 22.61 8.48
CA VAL A 597 -18.51 22.94 9.04
C VAL A 597 -18.38 23.95 10.17
N GLY A 598 -17.47 23.70 11.12
CA GLY A 598 -17.19 24.65 12.20
C GLY A 598 -16.74 26.02 11.67
N THR A 599 -15.91 26.05 10.60
CA THR A 599 -15.51 27.30 9.95
C THR A 599 -16.71 28.05 9.40
N PHE A 600 -17.65 27.38 8.73
CA PHE A 600 -18.88 28.01 8.28
C PHE A 600 -19.72 28.55 9.45
N GLY A 601 -19.83 27.81 10.56
CA GLY A 601 -20.50 28.30 11.76
C GLY A 601 -19.95 29.63 12.24
N VAL A 602 -18.63 29.71 12.35
CA VAL A 602 -17.95 30.95 12.74
C VAL A 602 -18.14 32.06 11.71
N LEU A 603 -17.99 31.77 10.42
CA LEU A 603 -18.12 32.75 9.33
C LEU A 603 -19.56 33.25 9.10
N TYR A 604 -20.55 32.53 9.58
CA TYR A 604 -21.96 32.94 9.58
C TYR A 604 -22.42 33.53 10.92
N HIS A 605 -21.47 33.81 11.82
CA HIS A 605 -21.72 34.41 13.15
C HIS A 605 -22.78 33.64 13.97
N PHE A 606 -22.69 32.30 13.95
CA PHE A 606 -23.56 31.47 14.75
C PHE A 606 -23.27 31.72 16.24
N GLY A 607 -24.23 32.34 16.94
CA GLY A 607 -24.10 32.70 18.35
C GLY A 607 -24.69 31.69 19.34
N GLY A 608 -24.92 30.42 18.88
CA GLY A 608 -25.39 29.33 19.72
C GLY A 608 -24.24 28.67 20.51
N GLU A 609 -24.60 27.93 21.56
CA GLU A 609 -23.62 27.29 22.45
C GLU A 609 -22.81 26.21 21.75
N GLU A 610 -23.42 25.43 20.82
CA GLU A 610 -22.75 24.39 20.03
C GLU A 610 -23.35 24.26 18.62
N LEU A 611 -22.50 23.97 17.65
CA LEU A 611 -22.92 23.65 16.28
C LEU A 611 -22.98 22.12 16.13
N SER A 612 -24.08 21.60 15.58
CA SER A 612 -24.20 20.16 15.29
C SER A 612 -23.12 19.69 14.29
N GLU A 613 -22.76 18.42 14.32
CA GLU A 613 -21.73 17.85 13.44
C GLU A 613 -22.01 18.13 11.96
N ASN A 614 -23.28 18.17 11.56
CA ASN A 614 -23.74 18.45 10.20
C ASN A 614 -24.09 19.94 9.98
N GLY A 615 -23.99 20.80 10.98
CA GLY A 615 -24.27 22.23 10.91
C GLY A 615 -25.74 22.53 10.63
N ASP A 616 -26.67 21.79 11.24
CA ASP A 616 -28.11 21.89 10.99
C ASP A 616 -28.63 23.33 11.24
N GLU A 617 -28.02 24.03 12.19
CA GLU A 617 -28.38 25.38 12.60
C GLU A 617 -28.06 26.44 11.56
N ILE A 618 -27.05 26.18 10.71
CA ILE A 618 -26.60 27.12 9.66
C ILE A 618 -27.10 26.77 8.25
N TRP A 619 -27.89 25.72 8.09
CA TRP A 619 -28.36 25.28 6.76
C TRP A 619 -29.04 26.41 5.96
N ASN A 620 -29.89 27.18 6.61
CA ASN A 620 -30.59 28.27 5.96
C ASN A 620 -29.64 29.39 5.47
N LEU A 621 -28.55 29.65 6.21
CA LEU A 621 -27.56 30.66 5.86
C LEU A 621 -26.69 30.18 4.69
N VAL A 622 -26.29 28.89 4.71
CA VAL A 622 -25.56 28.25 3.61
C VAL A 622 -26.46 28.22 2.35
N ALA A 623 -27.73 27.87 2.48
CA ALA A 623 -28.69 27.84 1.35
C ALA A 623 -28.91 29.20 0.72
N ALA A 624 -28.74 30.30 1.46
CA ALA A 624 -28.86 31.66 0.92
C ALA A 624 -27.64 32.07 0.06
N ASP A 625 -26.44 31.58 0.37
CA ASP A 625 -25.21 31.97 -0.31
C ASP A 625 -24.83 31.02 -1.47
N TYR A 626 -25.42 29.83 -1.57
CA TYR A 626 -25.07 28.81 -2.56
C TYR A 626 -26.30 28.31 -3.33
N THR A 627 -26.11 28.06 -4.62
CA THR A 627 -27.06 27.25 -5.39
C THR A 627 -26.78 25.75 -5.13
N ALA A 628 -27.78 24.90 -5.38
CA ALA A 628 -27.61 23.46 -5.23
C ALA A 628 -26.40 22.91 -6.02
N LEU A 629 -26.19 23.47 -7.23
CA LEU A 629 -25.09 23.04 -8.09
C LEU A 629 -23.73 23.56 -7.61
N SER A 630 -23.63 24.80 -7.12
CA SER A 630 -22.39 25.36 -6.59
C SER A 630 -21.97 24.68 -5.31
N ALA A 631 -22.90 24.34 -4.41
CA ALA A 631 -22.64 23.58 -3.22
C ALA A 631 -22.21 22.14 -3.51
N TYR A 632 -22.84 21.50 -4.51
CA TYR A 632 -22.44 20.17 -4.95
C TYR A 632 -21.02 20.17 -5.55
N ALA A 633 -20.66 21.19 -6.32
CA ALA A 633 -19.30 21.37 -6.83
C ALA A 633 -18.29 21.63 -5.69
N PHE A 634 -18.66 22.41 -4.66
CA PHE A 634 -17.86 22.61 -3.46
C PHE A 634 -17.62 21.28 -2.71
N MET A 635 -18.67 20.47 -2.57
CA MET A 635 -18.56 19.13 -1.97
C MET A 635 -17.58 18.26 -2.76
N ILE A 636 -17.72 18.16 -4.08
CA ILE A 636 -16.82 17.37 -4.95
C ILE A 636 -15.38 17.86 -4.82
N PHE A 637 -15.16 19.17 -4.83
CA PHE A 637 -13.83 19.72 -4.67
C PHE A 637 -13.21 19.30 -3.34
N ASN A 638 -13.90 19.49 -2.21
CA ASN A 638 -13.41 19.13 -0.88
C ASN A 638 -13.27 17.62 -0.68
N LEU A 639 -14.06 16.82 -1.39
CA LEU A 639 -13.96 15.36 -1.37
C LEU A 639 -12.67 14.86 -2.04
N LEU A 640 -12.32 15.41 -3.23
CA LEU A 640 -11.24 14.92 -4.07
C LEU A 640 -9.92 15.68 -3.92
N CYS A 641 -9.93 16.91 -3.37
CA CYS A 641 -8.70 17.69 -3.19
C CYS A 641 -7.74 17.06 -2.18
N ALA A 642 -6.59 17.71 -1.95
CA ALA A 642 -5.62 17.29 -0.96
C ALA A 642 -6.31 16.94 0.37
N PRO A 643 -5.97 15.79 0.98
CA PRO A 643 -6.53 15.38 2.26
C PRO A 643 -6.02 16.27 3.40
N CYS A 644 -6.47 16.02 4.64
CA CYS A 644 -5.99 16.72 5.83
C CYS A 644 -4.46 16.60 6.00
N PHE A 645 -3.85 17.53 6.74
CA PHE A 645 -2.41 17.56 6.96
C PHE A 645 -1.86 16.26 7.56
N ALA A 646 -2.62 15.59 8.42
CA ALA A 646 -2.26 14.29 8.96
C ALA A 646 -2.08 13.24 7.84
N ALA A 647 -3.01 13.17 6.89
CA ALA A 647 -2.92 12.27 5.76
C ALA A 647 -1.84 12.70 4.75
N MET A 648 -1.63 14.01 4.53
CA MET A 648 -0.51 14.49 3.72
C MET A 648 0.85 14.12 4.35
N GLY A 649 0.95 14.16 5.68
CA GLY A 649 2.11 13.66 6.43
C GLY A 649 2.36 12.17 6.23
N ALA A 650 1.29 11.36 6.19
CA ALA A 650 1.37 9.94 5.86
C ALA A 650 1.82 9.73 4.40
N ILE A 651 1.26 10.47 3.44
CA ILE A 651 1.66 10.44 2.03
C ILE A 651 3.15 10.76 1.88
N LYS A 652 3.63 11.83 2.52
CA LYS A 652 5.06 12.21 2.50
C LYS A 652 5.96 11.10 3.00
N ARG A 653 5.55 10.41 4.04
CA ARG A 653 6.31 9.32 4.63
C ARG A 653 6.32 8.08 3.74
N GLU A 654 5.16 7.66 3.24
CA GLU A 654 5.05 6.43 2.43
C GLU A 654 5.63 6.61 1.02
N MET A 655 5.59 7.83 0.47
CA MET A 655 6.28 8.17 -0.79
C MET A 655 7.80 8.25 -0.63
N ASN A 656 8.30 8.56 0.57
CA ASN A 656 9.72 8.74 0.90
C ASN A 656 10.50 9.59 -0.13
N ASN A 657 9.81 10.49 -0.82
CA ASN A 657 10.38 11.34 -1.87
C ASN A 657 9.55 12.62 -2.02
N GLY A 658 10.17 13.79 -1.81
CA GLY A 658 9.49 15.09 -1.87
C GLY A 658 8.85 15.40 -3.22
N LYS A 659 9.49 15.00 -4.33
CA LYS A 659 8.95 15.23 -5.69
C LYS A 659 7.68 14.40 -5.92
N TRP A 660 7.67 13.14 -5.49
CA TRP A 660 6.50 12.28 -5.59
C TRP A 660 5.37 12.73 -4.67
N THR A 661 5.71 13.23 -3.48
CA THR A 661 4.72 13.81 -2.55
C THR A 661 4.04 15.03 -3.17
N ALA A 662 4.83 15.97 -3.73
CA ALA A 662 4.30 17.14 -4.40
C ALA A 662 3.46 16.78 -5.63
N PHE A 663 3.90 15.79 -6.40
CA PHE A 663 3.14 15.28 -7.55
C PHE A 663 1.80 14.66 -7.11
N ALA A 664 1.79 13.87 -6.03
CA ALA A 664 0.56 13.26 -5.51
C ALA A 664 -0.46 14.32 -5.07
N ILE A 665 -0.03 15.30 -4.28
CA ILE A 665 -0.87 16.40 -3.79
C ILE A 665 -1.37 17.25 -4.97
N GLY A 666 -0.48 17.62 -5.89
CA GLY A 666 -0.84 18.38 -7.09
C GLY A 666 -1.84 17.63 -7.97
N TYR A 667 -1.68 16.34 -8.15
CA TYR A 667 -2.61 15.50 -8.89
C TYR A 667 -4.01 15.47 -8.26
N MET A 668 -4.11 15.30 -6.93
CA MET A 668 -5.37 15.31 -6.19
C MET A 668 -6.08 16.67 -6.37
N CYS A 669 -5.36 17.78 -6.18
CA CYS A 669 -5.93 19.12 -6.33
C CYS A 669 -6.37 19.40 -7.77
N ALA A 670 -5.58 18.99 -8.77
CA ALA A 670 -5.92 19.17 -10.18
C ALA A 670 -7.17 18.35 -10.57
N LEU A 671 -7.24 17.08 -10.13
CA LEU A 671 -8.41 16.24 -10.39
C LEU A 671 -9.67 16.82 -9.73
N ALA A 672 -9.56 17.25 -8.47
CA ALA A 672 -10.67 17.89 -7.75
C ALA A 672 -11.19 19.14 -8.46
N TYR A 673 -10.25 20.01 -8.87
CA TYR A 673 -10.58 21.24 -9.58
C TYR A 673 -11.26 20.95 -10.92
N CYS A 674 -10.70 20.07 -11.74
CA CYS A 674 -11.26 19.68 -13.03
C CYS A 674 -12.65 19.04 -12.87
N SER A 675 -12.82 18.15 -11.88
CA SER A 675 -14.10 17.48 -11.64
C SER A 675 -15.19 18.46 -11.20
N ALA A 676 -14.87 19.35 -10.25
CA ALA A 676 -15.80 20.39 -9.79
C ALA A 676 -16.17 21.38 -10.91
N LEU A 677 -15.19 21.78 -11.74
CA LEU A 677 -15.41 22.66 -12.90
C LEU A 677 -16.36 22.03 -13.91
N VAL A 678 -16.13 20.76 -14.25
CA VAL A 678 -16.98 20.02 -15.20
C VAL A 678 -18.41 19.93 -14.67
N VAL A 679 -18.58 19.58 -13.40
CA VAL A 679 -19.90 19.43 -12.77
C VAL A 679 -20.62 20.79 -12.73
N TYR A 680 -19.96 21.85 -12.28
CA TYR A 680 -20.60 23.17 -12.19
C TYR A 680 -20.93 23.77 -13.56
N GLN A 681 -19.98 23.82 -14.48
CA GLN A 681 -20.17 24.50 -15.77
C GLN A 681 -21.12 23.72 -16.69
N LEU A 682 -20.95 22.42 -16.83
CA LEU A 682 -21.84 21.62 -17.70
C LEU A 682 -23.18 21.34 -17.02
N GLY A 683 -23.19 21.10 -15.71
CA GLY A 683 -24.43 20.98 -14.94
C GLY A 683 -25.28 22.26 -15.03
N GLY A 684 -24.65 23.43 -14.86
CA GLY A 684 -25.34 24.72 -14.93
C GLY A 684 -25.97 25.04 -16.28
N ILE A 685 -25.39 24.56 -17.38
CA ILE A 685 -26.04 24.67 -18.71
C ILE A 685 -27.23 23.72 -18.81
N ILE A 686 -27.10 22.50 -18.32
CA ILE A 686 -28.18 21.49 -18.37
C ILE A 686 -29.35 21.91 -17.50
N THR A 687 -29.10 22.50 -16.32
CA THR A 687 -30.14 23.01 -15.42
C THR A 687 -30.69 24.39 -15.86
N GLY A 688 -30.00 25.07 -16.77
CA GLY A 688 -30.37 26.42 -17.21
C GLY A 688 -29.94 27.54 -16.24
N GLU A 689 -29.14 27.22 -15.21
CA GLU A 689 -28.62 28.19 -14.23
C GLU A 689 -27.50 29.06 -14.81
N LEU A 690 -26.74 28.55 -15.78
CA LEU A 690 -25.63 29.25 -16.39
C LEU A 690 -25.84 29.49 -17.89
N SER A 691 -25.42 30.65 -18.35
CA SER A 691 -25.26 30.91 -19.77
C SER A 691 -23.91 30.39 -20.27
N PHE A 692 -23.85 30.08 -21.57
CA PHE A 692 -22.62 29.62 -22.21
C PHE A 692 -21.49 30.65 -22.08
N ASN A 693 -20.36 30.24 -21.50
CA ASN A 693 -19.22 31.13 -21.24
C ASN A 693 -17.89 30.46 -21.59
N PHE A 694 -16.77 31.19 -21.46
CA PHE A 694 -15.42 30.65 -21.72
C PHE A 694 -15.12 29.40 -20.89
N PHE A 695 -15.47 29.38 -19.60
CA PHE A 695 -15.20 28.24 -18.71
C PHE A 695 -16.02 27.00 -19.05
N THR A 696 -17.17 27.19 -19.70
CA THR A 696 -17.95 26.06 -20.26
C THR A 696 -17.17 25.33 -21.34
N ILE A 697 -16.52 26.09 -22.25
CA ILE A 697 -15.67 25.49 -23.29
C ILE A 697 -14.52 24.74 -22.64
N VAL A 698 -13.88 25.36 -21.66
CA VAL A 698 -12.77 24.70 -20.89
C VAL A 698 -13.26 23.42 -20.25
N ALA A 699 -14.43 23.43 -19.58
CA ALA A 699 -15.02 22.25 -18.95
C ALA A 699 -15.31 21.12 -19.96
N ALA A 700 -15.87 21.49 -21.13
CA ALA A 700 -16.13 20.53 -22.21
C ALA A 700 -14.84 19.92 -22.77
N VAL A 701 -13.80 20.75 -22.98
CA VAL A 701 -12.47 20.25 -23.41
C VAL A 701 -11.86 19.31 -22.37
N ILE A 702 -11.94 19.64 -21.08
CA ILE A 702 -11.46 18.80 -19.98
C ILE A 702 -12.22 17.46 -19.99
N LEU A 703 -13.54 17.47 -20.13
CA LEU A 703 -14.33 16.25 -20.16
C LEU A 703 -13.94 15.36 -21.36
N VAL A 704 -13.81 15.96 -22.56
CA VAL A 704 -13.37 15.24 -23.77
C VAL A 704 -11.96 14.68 -23.58
N ALA A 705 -11.04 15.48 -23.02
CA ALA A 705 -9.69 15.01 -22.73
C ALA A 705 -9.69 13.86 -21.72
N PHE A 706 -10.53 13.93 -20.70
CA PHE A 706 -10.66 12.88 -19.69
C PHE A 706 -11.19 11.58 -20.29
N ILE A 707 -12.25 11.66 -21.13
CA ILE A 707 -12.79 10.52 -21.87
C ILE A 707 -11.73 9.95 -22.82
N TYR A 708 -11.01 10.82 -23.55
CA TYR A 708 -9.91 10.38 -24.41
C TYR A 708 -8.82 9.63 -23.63
N LEU A 709 -8.41 10.14 -22.46
CA LEU A 709 -7.42 9.47 -21.60
C LEU A 709 -7.91 8.12 -21.09
N LEU A 710 -9.22 7.99 -20.82
CA LEU A 710 -9.81 6.71 -20.41
C LEU A 710 -9.86 5.68 -21.54
N VAL A 711 -10.18 6.12 -22.77
CA VAL A 711 -10.44 5.21 -23.91
C VAL A 711 -9.16 4.90 -24.71
N ARG A 712 -8.18 5.83 -24.73
CA ARG A 712 -6.94 5.62 -25.52
C ARG A 712 -6.29 4.26 -25.20
N PRO A 713 -5.76 3.54 -26.21
CA PRO A 713 -5.04 2.29 -25.96
C PRO A 713 -3.77 2.55 -25.14
N ASN A 714 -3.39 1.56 -24.34
CA ASN A 714 -2.14 1.61 -23.59
C ASN A 714 -0.96 1.37 -24.55
N LYS A 715 -0.14 2.39 -24.76
CA LYS A 715 1.06 2.31 -25.62
C LYS A 715 2.26 1.63 -24.94
N TYR A 716 2.16 1.35 -23.65
CA TYR A 716 3.26 0.88 -22.80
C TYR A 716 2.98 -0.50 -22.21
N VAL A 717 2.18 -1.33 -22.87
CA VAL A 717 1.82 -2.70 -22.40
C VAL A 717 3.08 -3.56 -22.19
N ASN A 718 4.12 -3.34 -23.00
CA ASN A 718 5.37 -4.09 -22.92
C ASN A 718 6.45 -3.44 -22.04
N ASP A 719 6.17 -2.34 -21.33
CA ASP A 719 7.13 -1.65 -20.43
C ASP A 719 7.10 -2.29 -19.02
N ASN A 720 7.04 -3.63 -18.94
CA ASN A 720 7.06 -4.39 -17.69
C ASN A 720 8.40 -4.30 -16.93
N GLU A 721 9.35 -3.57 -17.49
CA GLU A 721 10.70 -3.49 -16.95
C GLU A 721 10.83 -2.43 -15.86
N VAL A 722 11.19 -2.88 -14.68
CA VAL A 722 11.81 -2.02 -13.66
C VAL A 722 13.14 -1.56 -14.25
N LYS A 723 13.17 -0.34 -14.83
CA LYS A 723 14.45 0.27 -15.33
C LYS A 723 15.33 0.59 -14.14
N ILE A 724 16.02 -0.43 -13.66
CA ILE A 724 17.14 -0.24 -12.75
C ILE A 724 18.36 -0.11 -13.64
N ASP A 725 19.09 0.98 -13.48
CA ASP A 725 20.40 1.14 -14.08
C ASP A 725 21.36 0.13 -13.41
N VAL A 726 21.39 -1.08 -13.97
CA VAL A 726 22.16 -2.22 -13.46
C VAL A 726 23.66 -1.88 -13.41
N SER A 727 24.12 -0.87 -14.15
CA SER A 727 25.50 -0.41 -14.11
C SER A 727 25.87 0.26 -12.77
N LYS A 728 24.88 0.68 -11.98
CA LYS A 728 25.05 1.29 -10.64
C LYS A 728 24.98 0.28 -9.49
N ILE A 729 24.62 -0.97 -9.77
CA ILE A 729 24.68 -2.08 -8.82
C ILE A 729 26.08 -2.69 -8.91
N LYS A 730 27.08 -2.08 -8.26
CA LYS A 730 28.41 -2.63 -8.05
C LYS A 730 28.55 -3.14 -6.64
#